data_e34aceceb3c927b10cf5c9265ea03f66
#
_entry.id   e34aceceb3c927b10cf5c9265ea03f66
#
_cell.length_a   1.000
_cell.length_b   1.000
_cell.length_c   1.000
_cell.angle_alpha   90.00
_cell.angle_beta   90.00
_cell.angle_gamma   90.00
#
_symmetry.space_group_name_H-M   'P 1'
#
loop_
_entity.id
_entity.type
_entity.pdbx_description
1 polymer ?
#
loop_
_entity_poly.entity_id
_entity_poly.type
_entity_poly.pdbx_seq_one_letter_code
_entity_poly.pdbx_strand_id
1 'polypeptide(L)'
;MVDHIRSGLGVAKRLDVSVSFVRFSGVQLIIDALKDFLARGGEARLLTSTYMGITQPEALRALSGLKGLECRVQISSKVGFHPKIYLFLNDDSQGWVGSSNLSKGGLVSNIEANLMASDHDTVNLLSSSFDELWNRSDVFNVDSLWIDTYAAALLRQISRHQFISPPPPFSSTVTPIERDQQPTPNQAQTEALRALANLRSQSENRAVVIAAPGVGKTYLAAFDAFNAKAKRVLFVSHRLEHLVQAQQTFAKVFPQSTTGIVGAGRSDTAADLVFCTIQSLGSKLSELLDFGAFDYVVIDEFHHAAAQTYRRAIEDLQPGFLLGLTATPERQDGHDILELCDYNIAYEVRLVEAVNNGWLLPFHYFGIGDSTVDWETIKWRNRAFNVADLETALAIEKRVDLILEHATEKGYDGNRRATVGFCAGVRHANFMAVQLNERGFCAAALTGEDSIEVRQATYAQFADPNHPLEWLFVADLLNEGVDIPAINSLLFLRPTDSATVFIQQLGRGLRLTEGSEVLTVLDFVGHHRNAWLALEAISDRTASTNITTVLSVTPPRDCEIILDDLTKAILSKVKRFVGRKRDSCQEAYELLRDESGPPFPIDLWGRLDMPEFSDFRSTFGTWLKLRVEMGDETAWERSLDEN
;
A
#
# COMPACT_ATOMS: atom_id res chain seq x y z
N MET A 1 -13.61 -18.85 -8.27
CA MET A 1 -14.90 -18.29 -8.73
C MET A 1 -14.72 -17.07 -9.62
N VAL A 2 -13.87 -16.13 -9.29
CA VAL A 2 -13.69 -14.90 -10.10
C VAL A 2 -13.37 -15.16 -11.57
N ASP A 3 -12.48 -16.11 -11.88
CA ASP A 3 -12.11 -16.43 -13.26
C ASP A 3 -13.25 -17.05 -14.06
N HIS A 4 -14.09 -17.84 -13.41
CA HIS A 4 -15.30 -18.39 -14.02
C HIS A 4 -16.32 -17.29 -14.37
N ILE A 5 -16.46 -16.28 -13.49
CA ILE A 5 -17.33 -15.12 -13.77
C ILE A 5 -16.76 -14.32 -14.96
N ARG A 6 -15.46 -14.02 -14.96
CA ARG A 6 -14.82 -13.27 -16.06
C ARG A 6 -14.93 -14.02 -17.40
N SER A 7 -14.67 -15.34 -17.38
CA SER A 7 -14.83 -16.20 -18.57
C SER A 7 -16.27 -16.27 -19.05
N GLY A 8 -17.22 -16.48 -18.12
CA GLY A 8 -18.65 -16.52 -18.45
C GLY A 8 -19.14 -15.20 -19.06
N LEU A 9 -18.75 -14.06 -18.50
CA LEU A 9 -19.04 -12.74 -19.06
C LEU A 9 -18.48 -12.57 -20.48
N GLY A 10 -17.33 -13.21 -20.82
CA GLY A 10 -16.75 -13.17 -22.15
C GLY A 10 -17.65 -13.72 -23.26
N VAL A 11 -18.54 -14.67 -22.96
CA VAL A 11 -19.36 -15.41 -23.92
C VAL A 11 -20.87 -15.26 -23.74
N ALA A 12 -21.34 -14.83 -22.58
CA ALA A 12 -22.78 -14.70 -22.29
C ALA A 12 -23.44 -13.60 -23.13
N LYS A 13 -24.76 -13.76 -23.35
CA LYS A 13 -25.66 -12.73 -23.85
C LYS A 13 -26.45 -12.06 -22.73
N ARG A 14 -26.72 -12.81 -21.65
CA ARG A 14 -27.38 -12.29 -20.44
C ARG A 14 -26.73 -12.90 -19.20
N LEU A 15 -26.59 -12.07 -18.16
CA LEU A 15 -26.12 -12.44 -16.83
C LEU A 15 -27.24 -12.23 -15.80
N ASP A 16 -27.58 -13.27 -15.02
CA ASP A 16 -28.44 -13.14 -13.86
C ASP A 16 -27.69 -13.57 -12.61
N VAL A 17 -27.61 -12.68 -11.61
CA VAL A 17 -26.93 -12.93 -10.34
C VAL A 17 -27.88 -12.73 -9.18
N SER A 18 -27.98 -13.72 -8.30
CA SER A 18 -28.68 -13.60 -7.02
C SER A 18 -27.72 -13.97 -5.89
N VAL A 19 -27.40 -13.02 -5.02
CA VAL A 19 -26.45 -13.20 -3.90
C VAL A 19 -26.99 -12.57 -2.63
N SER A 20 -26.64 -13.15 -1.47
CA SER A 20 -27.14 -12.66 -0.18
C SER A 20 -26.70 -11.24 0.10
N PHE A 21 -25.46 -10.91 -0.25
CA PHE A 21 -24.88 -9.57 -0.09
C PHE A 21 -23.84 -9.26 -1.17
N VAL A 22 -23.61 -7.98 -1.36
CA VAL A 22 -22.61 -7.44 -2.30
C VAL A 22 -21.66 -6.52 -1.56
N ARG A 23 -20.36 -6.80 -1.67
CA ARG A 23 -19.30 -5.92 -1.16
C ARG A 23 -18.51 -5.33 -2.31
N PHE A 24 -17.99 -4.11 -2.09
CA PHE A 24 -17.25 -3.41 -3.12
C PHE A 24 -15.99 -4.18 -3.54
N SER A 25 -15.33 -4.85 -2.60
CA SER A 25 -14.17 -5.72 -2.83
C SER A 25 -14.43 -6.85 -3.85
N GLY A 26 -15.66 -7.34 -3.95
CA GLY A 26 -16.05 -8.32 -4.97
C GLY A 26 -16.38 -7.66 -6.32
N VAL A 27 -17.07 -6.50 -6.29
CA VAL A 27 -17.40 -5.74 -7.50
C VAL A 27 -16.13 -5.32 -8.25
N GLN A 28 -15.13 -4.82 -7.55
CA GLN A 28 -13.83 -4.42 -8.12
C GLN A 28 -13.21 -5.51 -9.01
N LEU A 29 -13.37 -6.78 -8.62
CA LEU A 29 -12.76 -7.90 -9.33
C LEU A 29 -13.42 -8.20 -10.69
N ILE A 30 -14.66 -7.79 -10.89
CA ILE A 30 -15.45 -8.12 -12.08
C ILE A 30 -15.93 -6.90 -12.87
N ILE A 31 -15.77 -5.67 -12.34
CA ILE A 31 -16.38 -4.46 -12.90
C ILE A 31 -15.97 -4.21 -14.35
N ASP A 32 -14.71 -4.41 -14.70
CA ASP A 32 -14.20 -4.18 -16.06
C ASP A 32 -14.78 -5.22 -17.03
N ALA A 33 -14.73 -6.50 -16.67
CA ALA A 33 -15.33 -7.56 -17.50
C ALA A 33 -16.85 -7.37 -17.64
N LEU A 34 -17.51 -6.86 -16.61
CA LEU A 34 -18.96 -6.54 -16.65
C LEU A 34 -19.24 -5.35 -17.57
N LYS A 35 -18.41 -4.30 -17.57
CA LYS A 35 -18.53 -3.17 -18.49
C LYS A 35 -18.33 -3.60 -19.95
N ASP A 36 -17.29 -4.40 -20.21
CA ASP A 36 -17.04 -4.94 -21.55
C ASP A 36 -18.19 -5.80 -22.05
N PHE A 37 -18.79 -6.60 -21.16
CA PHE A 37 -19.98 -7.40 -21.44
C PHE A 37 -21.17 -6.51 -21.82
N LEU A 38 -21.46 -5.48 -21.02
CA LEU A 38 -22.57 -4.55 -21.29
C LEU A 38 -22.33 -3.69 -22.53
N ALA A 39 -21.09 -3.28 -22.81
CA ALA A 39 -20.73 -2.52 -24.01
C ALA A 39 -20.93 -3.33 -25.29
N ARG A 40 -20.82 -4.66 -25.23
CA ARG A 40 -21.14 -5.57 -26.35
C ARG A 40 -22.64 -5.82 -26.54
N GLY A 41 -23.52 -5.17 -25.75
CA GLY A 41 -24.96 -5.33 -25.79
C GLY A 41 -25.48 -6.46 -24.91
N GLY A 42 -24.68 -6.95 -23.98
CA GLY A 42 -25.12 -7.88 -22.93
C GLY A 42 -26.12 -7.23 -21.96
N GLU A 43 -26.97 -8.03 -21.37
CA GLU A 43 -27.95 -7.60 -20.36
C GLU A 43 -27.61 -8.26 -19.02
N ALA A 44 -27.69 -7.53 -17.90
CA ALA A 44 -27.45 -8.07 -16.60
C ALA A 44 -28.55 -7.74 -15.58
N ARG A 45 -28.87 -8.69 -14.72
CA ARG A 45 -29.77 -8.52 -13.58
C ARG A 45 -29.06 -8.96 -12.31
N LEU A 46 -29.04 -8.09 -11.30
CA LEU A 46 -28.49 -8.39 -9.97
C LEU A 46 -29.57 -8.29 -8.91
N LEU A 47 -29.76 -9.36 -8.16
CA LEU A 47 -30.62 -9.41 -6.98
C LEU A 47 -29.76 -9.64 -5.73
N THR A 48 -29.91 -8.78 -4.73
CA THR A 48 -29.24 -8.90 -3.43
C THR A 48 -30.16 -8.55 -2.28
N SER A 49 -29.66 -8.45 -1.05
CA SER A 49 -30.47 -8.04 0.09
C SER A 49 -29.77 -7.01 0.98
N THR A 50 -30.56 -6.36 1.84
CA THR A 50 -30.04 -5.52 2.95
C THR A 50 -29.90 -6.31 4.26
N TYR A 51 -30.09 -7.63 4.21
CA TYR A 51 -30.03 -8.47 5.40
C TYR A 51 -28.69 -8.31 6.14
N MET A 52 -28.77 -8.10 7.44
CA MET A 52 -27.62 -7.82 8.33
C MET A 52 -26.81 -6.55 8.00
N GLY A 53 -27.21 -5.72 7.03
CA GLY A 53 -26.47 -4.50 6.67
C GLY A 53 -25.10 -4.76 6.02
N ILE A 54 -24.86 -5.94 5.46
CA ILE A 54 -23.54 -6.35 4.89
C ILE A 54 -23.37 -5.80 3.48
N THR A 55 -24.47 -5.65 2.71
CA THR A 55 -24.41 -5.06 1.35
C THR A 55 -23.96 -3.61 1.43
N GLN A 56 -22.88 -3.27 0.72
CA GLN A 56 -22.29 -1.93 0.77
C GLN A 56 -22.98 -0.98 -0.22
N PRO A 57 -23.39 0.24 0.22
CA PRO A 57 -23.97 1.25 -0.65
C PRO A 57 -23.10 1.60 -1.86
N GLU A 58 -21.79 1.63 -1.69
CA GLU A 58 -20.79 1.93 -2.72
C GLU A 58 -20.78 0.86 -3.82
N ALA A 59 -20.91 -0.40 -3.43
CA ALA A 59 -21.04 -1.51 -4.37
C ALA A 59 -22.32 -1.37 -5.23
N LEU A 60 -23.42 -0.99 -4.62
CA LEU A 60 -24.68 -0.74 -5.33
C LEU A 60 -24.59 0.48 -6.25
N ARG A 61 -23.92 1.58 -5.82
CA ARG A 61 -23.70 2.75 -6.69
C ARG A 61 -22.89 2.41 -7.93
N ALA A 62 -21.80 1.65 -7.77
CA ALA A 62 -20.97 1.26 -8.90
C ALA A 62 -21.74 0.40 -9.91
N LEU A 63 -22.61 -0.47 -9.43
CA LEU A 63 -23.38 -1.37 -10.29
C LEU A 63 -24.61 -0.69 -10.90
N SER A 64 -25.40 0.06 -10.13
CA SER A 64 -26.63 0.71 -10.61
C SER A 64 -26.37 1.82 -11.65
N GLY A 65 -25.15 2.36 -11.70
CA GLY A 65 -24.72 3.33 -12.72
C GLY A 65 -24.43 2.71 -14.09
N LEU A 66 -24.35 1.38 -14.21
CA LEU A 66 -24.01 0.72 -15.47
C LEU A 66 -25.25 0.55 -16.35
N LYS A 67 -25.21 1.16 -17.56
CA LYS A 67 -26.27 1.00 -18.54
C LYS A 67 -26.36 -0.46 -19.02
N GLY A 68 -27.53 -1.07 -18.93
CA GLY A 68 -27.75 -2.48 -19.29
C GLY A 68 -27.71 -3.43 -18.08
N LEU A 69 -27.44 -2.92 -16.88
CA LEU A 69 -27.56 -3.67 -15.65
C LEU A 69 -28.78 -3.18 -14.86
N GLU A 70 -29.66 -4.09 -14.45
CA GLU A 70 -30.75 -3.82 -13.53
C GLU A 70 -30.44 -4.40 -12.14
N CYS A 71 -30.43 -3.55 -11.11
CA CYS A 71 -30.20 -3.95 -9.73
C CYS A 71 -31.52 -3.93 -8.95
N ARG A 72 -31.80 -5.01 -8.22
CA ARG A 72 -32.88 -5.09 -7.25
C ARG A 72 -32.41 -5.55 -5.90
N VAL A 73 -33.14 -5.14 -4.87
CA VAL A 73 -32.84 -5.49 -3.49
C VAL A 73 -34.08 -6.04 -2.79
N GLN A 74 -33.86 -7.15 -2.09
CA GLN A 74 -34.89 -7.71 -1.20
C GLN A 74 -34.79 -7.02 0.16
N ILE A 75 -35.88 -6.44 0.63
CA ILE A 75 -35.99 -5.75 1.91
C ILE A 75 -36.95 -6.54 2.79
N SER A 76 -36.43 -7.44 3.62
CA SER A 76 -37.23 -8.16 4.59
C SER A 76 -36.47 -8.31 5.91
N SER A 77 -37.13 -7.98 7.00
CA SER A 77 -36.65 -8.24 8.35
C SER A 77 -37.03 -9.63 8.89
N LYS A 78 -37.93 -10.34 8.18
CA LYS A 78 -38.56 -11.58 8.67
C LYS A 78 -38.09 -12.85 7.99
N VAL A 79 -37.57 -12.74 6.78
CA VAL A 79 -37.11 -13.90 5.99
C VAL A 79 -35.67 -13.68 5.57
N GLY A 80 -34.79 -14.59 5.97
CA GLY A 80 -33.38 -14.56 5.54
C GLY A 80 -33.28 -14.78 4.02
N PHE A 81 -32.45 -13.97 3.35
CA PHE A 81 -32.17 -14.08 1.92
C PHE A 81 -30.78 -14.63 1.73
N HIS A 82 -30.65 -15.85 1.24
CA HIS A 82 -29.39 -16.60 1.21
C HIS A 82 -29.04 -17.28 -0.13
N PRO A 83 -29.61 -16.87 -1.29
CA PRO A 83 -29.21 -17.46 -2.57
C PRO A 83 -27.80 -17.03 -2.96
N LYS A 84 -27.09 -17.87 -3.73
CA LYS A 84 -25.88 -17.57 -4.45
C LYS A 84 -25.94 -18.29 -5.78
N ILE A 85 -26.48 -17.61 -6.77
CA ILE A 85 -26.75 -18.11 -8.11
C ILE A 85 -26.10 -17.15 -9.10
N TYR A 86 -25.34 -17.69 -10.05
CA TYR A 86 -24.78 -16.94 -11.18
C TYR A 86 -25.14 -17.69 -12.46
N LEU A 87 -25.90 -17.06 -13.34
CA LEU A 87 -26.37 -17.64 -14.61
C LEU A 87 -25.79 -16.86 -15.78
N PHE A 88 -25.04 -17.54 -16.61
CA PHE A 88 -24.49 -17.03 -17.86
C PHE A 88 -25.31 -17.63 -19.00
N LEU A 89 -26.20 -16.83 -19.57
CA LEU A 89 -27.19 -17.30 -20.52
C LEU A 89 -26.79 -16.94 -21.95
N ASN A 90 -26.71 -17.96 -22.80
CA ASN A 90 -26.46 -17.91 -24.24
C ASN A 90 -26.95 -19.22 -24.87
N ASP A 91 -26.43 -19.59 -26.04
CA ASP A 91 -26.77 -20.85 -26.70
C ASP A 91 -26.20 -22.08 -25.92
N ASP A 92 -25.08 -21.88 -25.19
CA ASP A 92 -24.43 -22.86 -24.28
C ASP A 92 -24.50 -22.36 -22.83
N SER A 93 -25.69 -22.20 -22.30
CA SER A 93 -25.95 -21.60 -20.99
C SER A 93 -25.33 -22.37 -19.83
N GLN A 94 -24.80 -21.65 -18.83
CA GLN A 94 -24.19 -22.21 -17.63
C GLN A 94 -24.76 -21.55 -16.37
N GLY A 95 -24.94 -22.36 -15.33
CA GLY A 95 -25.36 -21.90 -14.01
C GLY A 95 -24.40 -22.35 -12.92
N TRP A 96 -24.12 -21.47 -11.97
CA TRP A 96 -23.33 -21.76 -10.78
C TRP A 96 -24.19 -21.54 -9.54
N VAL A 97 -24.25 -22.52 -8.64
CA VAL A 97 -24.95 -22.44 -7.37
C VAL A 97 -24.01 -22.87 -6.26
N GLY A 98 -23.97 -22.13 -5.16
CA GLY A 98 -23.06 -22.52 -4.07
C GLY A 98 -23.07 -21.56 -2.88
N SER A 99 -21.91 -21.34 -2.30
CA SER A 99 -21.72 -20.52 -1.12
C SER A 99 -21.18 -19.11 -1.41
N SER A 100 -20.68 -18.85 -2.63
CA SER A 100 -19.97 -17.60 -2.98
C SER A 100 -20.89 -16.40 -3.11
N ASN A 101 -20.70 -15.40 -2.24
CA ASN A 101 -21.29 -14.07 -2.41
C ASN A 101 -20.42 -13.18 -3.30
N LEU A 102 -20.95 -12.05 -3.78
CA LEU A 102 -20.19 -11.05 -4.55
C LEU A 102 -19.35 -10.19 -3.59
N SER A 103 -18.30 -10.80 -3.05
CA SER A 103 -17.29 -10.19 -2.17
C SER A 103 -15.92 -10.79 -2.48
N LYS A 104 -14.83 -10.13 -2.06
CA LYS A 104 -13.49 -10.73 -2.18
C LYS A 104 -13.45 -12.09 -1.50
N GLY A 105 -13.97 -12.18 -0.27
CA GLY A 105 -14.06 -13.43 0.46
C GLY A 105 -14.73 -14.53 -0.37
N GLY A 106 -15.92 -14.31 -0.88
CA GLY A 106 -16.68 -15.29 -1.65
C GLY A 106 -16.11 -15.62 -3.03
N LEU A 107 -15.33 -14.73 -3.66
CA LEU A 107 -14.80 -14.96 -5.00
C LEU A 107 -13.36 -15.50 -5.02
N VAL A 108 -12.53 -15.17 -4.03
CA VAL A 108 -11.08 -15.42 -4.05
C VAL A 108 -10.59 -16.15 -2.81
N SER A 109 -10.88 -15.66 -1.59
CA SER A 109 -10.12 -16.03 -0.40
C SER A 109 -10.75 -17.06 0.52
N ASN A 110 -12.10 -17.18 0.53
CA ASN A 110 -12.76 -18.17 1.38
C ASN A 110 -12.74 -19.56 0.75
N ILE A 111 -12.86 -20.58 1.59
CA ILE A 111 -13.16 -21.94 1.12
C ILE A 111 -14.65 -21.97 0.77
N GLU A 112 -14.95 -21.94 -0.51
CA GLU A 112 -16.31 -21.91 -1.05
C GLU A 112 -16.59 -23.17 -1.87
N ALA A 113 -17.81 -23.68 -1.78
CA ALA A 113 -18.25 -24.82 -2.58
C ALA A 113 -19.30 -24.34 -3.59
N ASN A 114 -18.97 -24.47 -4.88
CA ASN A 114 -19.86 -24.09 -5.97
C ASN A 114 -20.01 -25.26 -6.95
N LEU A 115 -21.25 -25.52 -7.34
CA LEU A 115 -21.60 -26.52 -8.34
C LEU A 115 -21.91 -25.82 -9.66
N MET A 116 -21.32 -26.26 -10.74
CA MET A 116 -21.63 -25.83 -12.10
C MET A 116 -22.66 -26.76 -12.73
N ALA A 117 -23.70 -26.18 -13.29
CA ALA A 117 -24.68 -26.85 -14.14
C ALA A 117 -24.55 -26.36 -15.56
N SER A 118 -24.51 -27.27 -16.53
CA SER A 118 -24.48 -26.98 -17.97
C SER A 118 -25.54 -27.74 -18.76
N ASP A 119 -26.30 -28.62 -18.12
CA ASP A 119 -27.43 -29.26 -18.74
C ASP A 119 -28.64 -28.32 -18.78
N HIS A 120 -29.39 -28.39 -19.87
CA HIS A 120 -30.48 -27.47 -20.18
C HIS A 120 -31.60 -27.46 -19.12
N ASP A 121 -31.93 -28.62 -18.59
CA ASP A 121 -33.04 -28.76 -17.63
C ASP A 121 -32.68 -28.11 -16.29
N THR A 122 -31.46 -28.35 -15.78
CA THR A 122 -30.98 -27.74 -14.53
C THR A 122 -30.81 -26.23 -14.67
N VAL A 123 -30.25 -25.73 -15.79
CA VAL A 123 -30.11 -24.29 -16.03
C VAL A 123 -31.48 -23.61 -16.12
N ASN A 124 -32.47 -24.22 -16.79
CA ASN A 124 -33.84 -23.70 -16.84
C ASN A 124 -34.49 -23.67 -15.46
N LEU A 125 -34.29 -24.68 -14.63
CA LEU A 125 -34.77 -24.69 -13.26
C LEU A 125 -34.18 -23.55 -12.44
N LEU A 126 -32.87 -23.34 -12.54
CA LEU A 126 -32.21 -22.23 -11.86
C LEU A 126 -32.68 -20.86 -12.37
N SER A 127 -32.88 -20.73 -13.68
CA SER A 127 -33.42 -19.49 -14.28
C SER A 127 -34.85 -19.21 -13.79
N SER A 128 -35.68 -20.23 -13.72
CA SER A 128 -37.05 -20.10 -13.17
C SER A 128 -37.03 -19.70 -11.70
N SER A 129 -36.17 -20.32 -10.90
CA SER A 129 -35.96 -19.98 -9.48
C SER A 129 -35.49 -18.54 -9.31
N PHE A 130 -34.55 -18.07 -10.19
CA PHE A 130 -34.13 -16.68 -10.18
C PHE A 130 -35.29 -15.73 -10.51
N ASP A 131 -36.10 -16.05 -11.53
CA ASP A 131 -37.26 -15.22 -11.93
C ASP A 131 -38.34 -15.17 -10.84
N GLU A 132 -38.56 -16.25 -10.09
CA GLU A 132 -39.43 -16.25 -8.91
C GLU A 132 -38.92 -15.30 -7.83
N LEU A 133 -37.61 -15.36 -7.52
CA LEU A 133 -36.98 -14.44 -6.55
C LEU A 133 -37.02 -12.99 -7.02
N TRP A 134 -36.79 -12.75 -8.30
CA TRP A 134 -36.77 -11.42 -8.93
C TRP A 134 -38.11 -10.71 -8.89
N ASN A 135 -39.21 -11.47 -9.02
CA ASN A 135 -40.57 -10.95 -9.08
C ASN A 135 -41.31 -10.96 -7.74
N ARG A 136 -40.63 -11.21 -6.63
CA ARG A 136 -41.26 -11.17 -5.29
C ARG A 136 -41.72 -9.77 -4.95
N SER A 137 -42.80 -9.69 -4.16
CA SER A 137 -43.42 -8.43 -3.72
C SER A 137 -42.56 -7.62 -2.72
N ASP A 138 -41.55 -8.26 -2.11
CA ASP A 138 -40.59 -7.64 -1.18
C ASP A 138 -39.25 -7.29 -1.85
N VAL A 139 -39.19 -7.27 -3.19
CA VAL A 139 -38.03 -6.92 -4.01
C VAL A 139 -38.29 -5.60 -4.73
N PHE A 140 -37.32 -4.66 -4.60
CA PHE A 140 -37.46 -3.28 -5.07
C PHE A 140 -36.31 -2.90 -5.98
N ASN A 141 -36.53 -2.01 -6.93
CA ASN A 141 -35.48 -1.43 -7.76
C ASN A 141 -34.53 -0.57 -6.93
N VAL A 142 -33.27 -0.61 -7.25
CA VAL A 142 -32.22 0.20 -6.63
C VAL A 142 -31.94 1.41 -7.51
N ASP A 143 -32.24 2.60 -7.01
CA ASP A 143 -31.87 3.88 -7.61
C ASP A 143 -30.95 4.68 -6.67
N SER A 144 -30.42 5.80 -7.13
CA SER A 144 -29.52 6.65 -6.35
C SER A 144 -30.13 7.17 -5.06
N LEU A 145 -31.40 7.55 -5.08
CA LEU A 145 -32.13 8.05 -3.91
C LEU A 145 -32.32 6.95 -2.86
N TRP A 146 -32.65 5.74 -3.32
CA TRP A 146 -32.77 4.58 -2.45
C TRP A 146 -31.43 4.23 -1.80
N ILE A 147 -30.30 4.25 -2.58
CA ILE A 147 -28.95 3.99 -2.07
C ILE A 147 -28.55 5.02 -1.00
N ASP A 148 -28.83 6.30 -1.22
CA ASP A 148 -28.50 7.36 -0.25
C ASP A 148 -29.31 7.20 1.05
N THR A 149 -30.59 6.82 0.93
CA THR A 149 -31.46 6.53 2.07
C THR A 149 -30.93 5.32 2.86
N TYR A 150 -30.53 4.28 2.17
CA TYR A 150 -29.97 3.07 2.76
C TYR A 150 -28.63 3.36 3.45
N ALA A 151 -27.73 4.11 2.81
CA ALA A 151 -26.46 4.53 3.40
C ALA A 151 -26.67 5.34 4.69
N ALA A 152 -27.59 6.30 4.68
CA ALA A 152 -27.93 7.07 5.86
C ALA A 152 -28.55 6.20 6.99
N ALA A 153 -29.32 5.16 6.65
CA ALA A 153 -29.88 4.22 7.62
C ALA A 153 -28.78 3.35 8.27
N LEU A 154 -27.82 2.86 7.47
CA LEU A 154 -26.66 2.11 7.97
C LEU A 154 -25.82 2.94 8.94
N LEU A 155 -25.50 4.19 8.58
CA LEU A 155 -24.75 5.10 9.46
C LEU A 155 -25.48 5.32 10.81
N ARG A 156 -26.81 5.48 10.80
CA ARG A 156 -27.62 5.60 12.03
C ARG A 156 -27.60 4.32 12.86
N GLN A 157 -27.57 3.17 12.22
CA GLN A 157 -27.54 1.88 12.91
C GLN A 157 -26.19 1.64 13.58
N ILE A 158 -25.08 1.98 12.91
CA ILE A 158 -23.73 1.95 13.46
C ILE A 158 -23.60 2.92 14.65
N SER A 159 -24.11 4.16 14.51
CA SER A 159 -24.14 5.14 15.58
C SER A 159 -24.93 4.66 16.81
N ARG A 160 -26.03 3.92 16.63
CA ARG A 160 -26.81 3.36 17.75
C ARG A 160 -26.09 2.24 18.51
N HIS A 161 -25.21 1.48 17.88
CA HIS A 161 -24.41 0.45 18.56
C HIS A 161 -23.20 1.04 19.29
N GLN A 162 -22.76 2.25 18.94
CA GLN A 162 -21.69 2.99 19.63
C GLN A 162 -22.19 3.82 20.81
N PHE A 163 -23.52 4.03 20.98
CA PHE A 163 -24.11 4.74 22.11
C PHE A 163 -24.41 3.80 23.29
N ILE A 164 -23.38 3.12 23.81
CA ILE A 164 -23.34 2.69 25.20
C ILE A 164 -22.18 3.44 25.86
N SER A 165 -22.48 4.64 26.27
CA SER A 165 -21.78 5.65 27.07
C SER A 165 -21.37 6.90 26.28
N PRO A 166 -21.88 8.09 26.64
CA PRO A 166 -21.39 9.36 26.11
C PRO A 166 -20.01 9.65 26.69
N PRO A 167 -19.07 10.22 25.90
CA PRO A 167 -17.82 10.71 26.45
C PRO A 167 -18.10 11.86 27.43
N PRO A 168 -17.44 11.91 28.61
CA PRO A 168 -17.56 13.02 29.51
C PRO A 168 -16.97 14.30 28.88
N PRO A 169 -17.49 15.49 29.25
CA PRO A 169 -16.96 16.75 28.75
C PRO A 169 -15.51 16.93 29.22
N PHE A 170 -14.68 17.48 28.32
CA PHE A 170 -13.28 17.81 28.62
C PHE A 170 -13.19 18.70 29.89
N SER A 171 -12.83 18.11 31.00
CA SER A 171 -12.36 18.77 32.19
C SER A 171 -10.94 18.26 32.44
N SER A 172 -10.03 19.20 32.54
CA SER A 172 -8.62 18.99 32.82
C SER A 172 -8.35 18.52 34.27
N THR A 173 -8.83 17.33 34.58
CA THR A 173 -8.43 16.60 35.78
C THR A 173 -8.22 15.14 35.35
N VAL A 174 -6.97 14.72 35.46
CA VAL A 174 -6.53 13.34 35.23
C VAL A 174 -7.27 12.43 36.20
N THR A 175 -8.34 11.79 35.75
CA THR A 175 -8.95 10.65 36.47
C THR A 175 -8.23 9.36 36.04
N PRO A 176 -8.07 8.38 36.94
CA PRO A 176 -7.35 7.14 36.64
C PRO A 176 -8.10 6.39 35.51
N ILE A 177 -7.38 6.13 34.42
CA ILE A 177 -7.82 5.33 33.28
C ILE A 177 -8.20 3.94 33.82
N GLU A 178 -9.42 3.50 33.53
CA GLU A 178 -9.81 2.09 33.65
C GLU A 178 -8.69 1.22 33.02
N ARG A 179 -8.33 0.14 33.70
CA ARG A 179 -7.26 -0.77 33.28
C ARG A 179 -7.59 -1.35 31.90
N ASP A 180 -7.18 -0.63 30.86
CA ASP A 180 -7.08 -1.18 29.52
C ASP A 180 -6.13 -2.39 29.58
N GLN A 181 -6.53 -3.49 28.99
CA GLN A 181 -5.71 -4.70 28.97
C GLN A 181 -4.33 -4.34 28.41
N GLN A 182 -3.27 -4.72 29.11
CA GLN A 182 -1.91 -4.52 28.61
C GLN A 182 -1.80 -5.06 27.19
N PRO A 183 -1.20 -4.30 26.25
CA PRO A 183 -1.05 -4.77 24.88
C PRO A 183 -0.29 -6.09 24.87
N THR A 184 -0.75 -7.03 24.04
CA THR A 184 -0.11 -8.34 23.88
C THR A 184 0.56 -8.45 22.50
N PRO A 185 1.73 -9.10 22.43
CA PRO A 185 2.39 -9.31 21.14
C PRO A 185 1.53 -10.14 20.18
N ASN A 186 1.47 -9.71 18.92
CA ASN A 186 0.91 -10.52 17.83
C ASN A 186 1.87 -11.69 17.48
N GLN A 187 1.46 -12.55 16.52
CA GLN A 187 2.25 -13.73 16.16
C GLN A 187 3.65 -13.35 15.63
N ALA A 188 3.74 -12.41 14.67
CA ALA A 188 5.03 -11.96 14.13
C ALA A 188 5.95 -11.39 15.21
N GLN A 189 5.39 -10.57 16.11
CA GLN A 189 6.13 -10.02 17.25
C GLN A 189 6.58 -11.13 18.20
N THR A 190 5.74 -12.14 18.45
CA THR A 190 6.09 -13.28 19.31
C THR A 190 7.27 -14.07 18.76
N GLU A 191 7.31 -14.31 17.45
CA GLU A 191 8.42 -14.99 16.78
C GLU A 191 9.70 -14.16 16.86
N ALA A 192 9.63 -12.87 16.57
CA ALA A 192 10.75 -11.95 16.66
C ALA A 192 11.30 -11.83 18.10
N LEU A 193 10.43 -11.76 19.11
CA LEU A 193 10.83 -11.73 20.54
C LEU A 193 11.59 -12.99 20.95
N ARG A 194 11.16 -14.17 20.48
CA ARG A 194 11.87 -15.43 20.72
C ARG A 194 13.27 -15.40 20.09
N ALA A 195 13.38 -14.91 18.86
CA ALA A 195 14.64 -14.83 18.15
C ALA A 195 15.62 -13.87 18.84
N LEU A 196 15.14 -12.67 19.27
CA LEU A 196 15.92 -11.70 20.04
C LEU A 196 16.38 -12.26 21.38
N ALA A 197 15.52 -12.98 22.11
CA ALA A 197 15.88 -13.63 23.37
C ALA A 197 16.97 -14.70 23.16
N ASN A 198 16.88 -15.45 22.05
CA ASN A 198 17.88 -16.47 21.71
C ASN A 198 19.25 -15.84 21.43
N LEU A 199 19.34 -14.74 20.64
CA LEU A 199 20.57 -14.02 20.39
C LEU A 199 21.21 -13.51 21.70
N ARG A 200 20.43 -12.90 22.61
CA ARG A 200 20.94 -12.48 23.92
C ARG A 200 21.45 -13.64 24.78
N SER A 201 20.85 -14.82 24.69
CA SER A 201 21.33 -16.03 25.38
C SER A 201 22.69 -16.50 24.85
N GLN A 202 23.06 -16.14 23.63
CA GLN A 202 24.36 -16.40 23.00
C GLN A 202 25.37 -15.29 23.28
N SER A 203 25.02 -14.36 24.17
CA SER A 203 25.85 -13.17 24.54
C SER A 203 26.00 -12.15 23.41
N GLU A 204 25.13 -12.21 22.39
CA GLU A 204 25.08 -11.16 21.39
C GLU A 204 24.41 -9.90 21.96
N ASN A 205 25.03 -8.76 21.75
CA ASN A 205 24.56 -7.47 22.28
C ASN A 205 24.02 -6.51 21.21
N ARG A 206 23.90 -6.97 19.98
CA ARG A 206 23.38 -6.21 18.84
C ARG A 206 22.54 -7.09 17.95
N ALA A 207 21.45 -6.54 17.43
CA ALA A 207 20.63 -7.22 16.46
C ALA A 207 19.86 -6.23 15.58
N VAL A 208 19.48 -6.67 14.38
CA VAL A 208 18.53 -5.97 13.52
C VAL A 208 17.29 -6.82 13.34
N VAL A 209 16.13 -6.16 13.32
CA VAL A 209 14.86 -6.74 12.91
C VAL A 209 14.41 -6.04 11.63
N ILE A 210 14.22 -6.84 10.59
CA ILE A 210 13.69 -6.42 9.29
C ILE A 210 12.22 -6.81 9.26
N ALA A 211 11.32 -5.83 9.32
CA ALA A 211 9.90 -6.11 9.33
C ALA A 211 9.10 -5.10 8.52
N ALA A 212 8.14 -5.59 7.72
CA ALA A 212 7.28 -4.77 6.88
C ALA A 212 6.61 -3.63 7.68
N PRO A 213 6.32 -2.48 7.06
CA PRO A 213 5.53 -1.44 7.68
C PRO A 213 4.14 -1.99 8.06
N GLY A 214 3.60 -1.59 9.20
CA GLY A 214 2.29 -2.07 9.66
C GLY A 214 2.34 -3.29 10.61
N VAL A 215 3.42 -4.07 10.62
CA VAL A 215 3.56 -5.26 11.51
C VAL A 215 3.72 -4.89 12.99
N GLY A 216 4.02 -3.62 13.31
CA GLY A 216 4.11 -3.12 14.69
C GLY A 216 5.51 -3.16 15.29
N LYS A 217 6.54 -2.73 14.53
CA LYS A 217 7.95 -2.67 14.96
C LYS A 217 8.16 -1.93 16.30
N THR A 218 7.47 -0.81 16.50
CA THR A 218 7.60 -0.01 17.74
C THR A 218 7.10 -0.77 18.98
N TYR A 219 5.99 -1.50 18.87
CA TYR A 219 5.52 -2.40 19.93
C TYR A 219 6.49 -3.55 20.16
N LEU A 220 7.05 -4.14 19.09
CA LEU A 220 8.07 -5.18 19.21
C LEU A 220 9.27 -4.70 20.04
N ALA A 221 9.80 -3.50 19.74
CA ALA A 221 10.90 -2.92 20.51
C ALA A 221 10.54 -2.68 21.98
N ALA A 222 9.33 -2.17 22.25
CA ALA A 222 8.87 -1.96 23.62
C ALA A 222 8.74 -3.29 24.38
N PHE A 223 8.15 -4.31 23.80
CA PHE A 223 8.04 -5.65 24.41
C PHE A 223 9.41 -6.28 24.65
N ASP A 224 10.34 -6.15 23.69
CA ASP A 224 11.66 -6.75 23.84
C ASP A 224 12.48 -6.06 24.92
N ALA A 225 12.48 -4.74 24.97
CA ALA A 225 13.12 -3.98 26.04
C ALA A 225 12.52 -4.33 27.43
N PHE A 226 11.19 -4.50 27.51
CA PHE A 226 10.51 -4.93 28.72
C PHE A 226 10.90 -6.33 29.17
N ASN A 227 10.93 -7.29 28.22
CA ASN A 227 11.33 -8.67 28.48
C ASN A 227 12.82 -8.77 28.89
N ALA A 228 13.66 -7.91 28.32
CA ALA A 228 15.08 -7.79 28.69
C ALA A 228 15.27 -7.13 30.07
N LYS A 229 14.20 -6.66 30.73
CA LYS A 229 14.23 -5.94 32.02
C LYS A 229 15.08 -4.68 31.96
N ALA A 230 15.12 -4.02 30.81
CA ALA A 230 15.84 -2.76 30.65
C ALA A 230 15.26 -1.69 31.58
N LYS A 231 16.13 -1.01 32.34
CA LYS A 231 15.75 0.08 33.28
C LYS A 231 15.85 1.42 32.59
N ARG A 232 16.84 1.58 31.70
CA ARG A 232 17.07 2.81 30.98
C ARG A 232 17.15 2.55 29.49
N VAL A 233 16.17 3.07 28.74
CA VAL A 233 15.98 2.82 27.32
C VAL A 233 16.15 4.13 26.54
N LEU A 234 16.89 4.09 25.43
CA LEU A 234 16.96 5.17 24.46
C LEU A 234 16.31 4.72 23.14
N PHE A 235 15.33 5.46 22.68
CA PHE A 235 14.72 5.29 21.37
C PHE A 235 15.13 6.44 20.46
N VAL A 236 15.77 6.13 19.33
CA VAL A 236 16.29 7.12 18.39
C VAL A 236 15.52 7.05 17.07
N SER A 237 15.05 8.20 16.61
CA SER A 237 14.46 8.36 15.27
C SER A 237 14.84 9.73 14.69
N HIS A 238 14.59 9.94 13.40
CA HIS A 238 14.93 11.21 12.76
C HIS A 238 13.79 12.26 12.80
N ARG A 239 12.55 11.87 13.13
CA ARG A 239 11.38 12.76 13.20
C ARG A 239 10.76 12.80 14.58
N LEU A 240 10.32 13.99 14.98
CA LEU A 240 9.71 14.20 16.29
C LEU A 240 8.37 13.45 16.42
N GLU A 241 7.58 13.38 15.36
CA GLU A 241 6.30 12.67 15.35
C GLU A 241 6.46 11.19 15.68
N HIS A 242 7.52 10.54 15.17
CA HIS A 242 7.85 9.14 15.50
C HIS A 242 8.19 8.98 16.98
N LEU A 243 8.92 9.94 17.54
CA LEU A 243 9.28 9.91 18.96
C LEU A 243 8.05 10.03 19.85
N VAL A 244 7.11 10.92 19.50
CA VAL A 244 5.85 11.07 20.26
C VAL A 244 5.02 9.80 20.20
N GLN A 245 4.91 9.18 19.03
CA GLN A 245 4.18 7.92 18.86
C GLN A 245 4.88 6.76 19.60
N ALA A 246 6.21 6.67 19.50
CA ALA A 246 6.99 5.67 20.22
C ALA A 246 6.85 5.84 21.74
N GLN A 247 6.91 7.08 22.24
CA GLN A 247 6.67 7.40 23.64
C GLN A 247 5.32 6.88 24.13
N GLN A 248 4.24 7.13 23.38
CA GLN A 248 2.90 6.64 23.73
C GLN A 248 2.83 5.11 23.70
N THR A 249 3.50 4.46 22.75
CA THR A 249 3.56 3.00 22.64
C THR A 249 4.32 2.38 23.82
N PHE A 250 5.50 2.92 24.15
CA PHE A 250 6.31 2.44 25.26
C PHE A 250 5.62 2.69 26.61
N ALA A 251 4.94 3.83 26.80
CA ALA A 251 4.19 4.11 28.02
C ALA A 251 3.09 3.06 28.31
N LYS A 252 2.47 2.46 27.27
CA LYS A 252 1.50 1.36 27.45
C LYS A 252 2.15 0.06 27.91
N VAL A 253 3.41 -0.19 27.52
CA VAL A 253 4.16 -1.41 27.90
C VAL A 253 4.90 -1.22 29.21
N PHE A 254 5.36 0.01 29.50
CA PHE A 254 6.07 0.40 30.72
C PHE A 254 5.26 1.41 31.56
N PRO A 255 4.13 1.03 32.17
CA PRO A 255 3.21 1.99 32.80
C PRO A 255 3.76 2.68 34.05
N GLN A 256 4.88 2.21 34.60
CA GLN A 256 5.51 2.76 35.81
C GLN A 256 6.77 3.58 35.52
N SER A 257 7.27 3.58 34.27
CA SER A 257 8.51 4.26 33.91
C SER A 257 8.23 5.71 33.48
N THR A 258 9.16 6.59 33.80
CA THR A 258 9.13 7.99 33.35
C THR A 258 9.55 8.07 31.88
N THR A 259 8.92 8.97 31.13
CA THR A 259 9.23 9.15 29.69
C THR A 259 9.66 10.58 29.41
N GLY A 260 10.67 10.77 28.57
CA GLY A 260 11.18 12.08 28.18
C GLY A 260 11.52 12.18 26.70
N ILE A 261 11.38 13.39 26.13
CA ILE A 261 11.73 13.69 24.73
C ILE A 261 12.93 14.64 24.70
N VAL A 262 13.91 14.31 23.84
CA VAL A 262 15.08 15.12 23.57
C VAL A 262 15.10 15.50 22.08
N GLY A 263 14.87 16.78 21.80
CA GLY A 263 14.79 17.32 20.44
C GLY A 263 13.70 18.37 20.31
N ALA A 264 13.76 19.19 19.25
CA ALA A 264 12.81 20.27 18.99
C ALA A 264 12.60 21.22 20.20
N GLY A 265 13.70 21.58 20.89
CA GLY A 265 13.67 22.49 22.06
C GLY A 265 13.35 21.82 23.39
N ARG A 266 13.10 20.50 23.43
CA ARG A 266 12.92 19.70 24.64
C ARG A 266 14.23 19.02 25.05
N SER A 267 14.47 18.83 26.36
CA SER A 267 15.70 18.19 26.87
C SER A 267 15.40 17.38 28.16
N ASP A 268 14.49 16.41 28.06
CA ASP A 268 14.09 15.56 29.19
C ASP A 268 15.04 14.35 29.29
N THR A 269 16.30 14.59 29.65
CA THR A 269 17.39 13.59 29.63
C THR A 269 17.37 12.63 30.83
N ALA A 270 16.69 12.99 31.93
CA ALA A 270 16.70 12.22 33.19
C ALA A 270 15.67 11.08 33.24
N ALA A 271 14.81 10.94 32.23
CA ALA A 271 13.76 9.92 32.22
C ALA A 271 14.33 8.49 32.06
N ASP A 272 13.57 7.50 32.54
CA ASP A 272 13.88 6.07 32.34
C ASP A 272 13.85 5.69 30.85
N LEU A 273 12.84 6.20 30.12
CA LEU A 273 12.64 5.98 28.70
C LEU A 273 12.84 7.31 27.98
N VAL A 274 13.92 7.45 27.25
CA VAL A 274 14.28 8.67 26.53
C VAL A 274 14.06 8.48 25.04
N PHE A 275 13.34 9.42 24.41
CA PHE A 275 13.05 9.46 22.97
C PHE A 275 13.79 10.62 22.35
N CYS A 276 14.80 10.33 21.51
CA CYS A 276 15.74 11.34 21.06
C CYS A 276 15.78 11.42 19.52
N THR A 277 15.78 12.67 18.96
CA THR A 277 16.09 12.81 17.55
C THR A 277 17.58 12.57 17.32
N ILE A 278 17.93 11.98 16.17
CA ILE A 278 19.34 11.73 15.85
C ILE A 278 20.18 13.02 15.82
N GLN A 279 19.59 14.12 15.35
CA GLN A 279 20.26 15.43 15.32
C GLN A 279 20.60 15.92 16.74
N SER A 280 19.70 15.64 17.71
CA SER A 280 19.93 16.01 19.11
C SER A 280 20.86 15.03 19.83
N LEU A 281 20.89 13.76 19.42
CA LEU A 281 21.72 12.74 20.06
C LEU A 281 23.19 13.14 20.05
N GLY A 282 23.77 13.55 18.90
CA GLY A 282 25.15 13.94 18.80
C GLY A 282 25.53 15.17 19.67
N SER A 283 24.62 16.15 19.81
CA SER A 283 24.85 17.38 20.59
C SER A 283 24.55 17.23 22.08
N LYS A 284 23.72 16.27 22.47
CA LYS A 284 23.23 16.06 23.84
C LYS A 284 23.76 14.77 24.47
N LEU A 285 24.70 14.09 23.83
CA LEU A 285 25.18 12.79 24.27
C LEU A 285 25.75 12.82 25.71
N SER A 286 26.56 13.81 26.03
CA SER A 286 27.10 13.98 27.39
C SER A 286 25.99 14.18 28.43
N GLU A 287 25.01 15.07 28.15
CA GLU A 287 23.87 15.28 29.05
C GLU A 287 23.03 14.01 29.23
N LEU A 288 22.89 13.20 28.20
CA LEU A 288 22.18 11.92 28.25
C LEU A 288 22.91 10.90 29.12
N LEU A 289 24.24 10.85 29.05
CA LEU A 289 25.07 9.93 29.82
C LEU A 289 25.30 10.36 31.28
N ASP A 290 25.11 11.64 31.62
CA ASP A 290 25.18 12.14 33.01
C ASP A 290 24.21 11.40 33.96
N PHE A 291 23.10 10.88 33.43
CA PHE A 291 22.11 10.11 34.18
C PHE A 291 22.34 8.58 34.16
N GLY A 292 23.48 8.12 33.60
CA GLY A 292 23.90 6.72 33.50
C GLY A 292 23.83 6.16 32.08
N ALA A 293 24.41 4.99 31.89
CA ALA A 293 24.41 4.27 30.61
C ALA A 293 23.01 3.75 30.27
N PHE A 294 22.75 3.55 28.98
CA PHE A 294 21.52 2.93 28.49
C PHE A 294 21.67 1.41 28.44
N ASP A 295 20.75 0.71 29.10
CA ASP A 295 20.70 -0.76 29.05
C ASP A 295 20.25 -1.24 27.66
N TYR A 296 19.41 -0.45 27.02
CA TYR A 296 18.79 -0.80 25.76
C TYR A 296 18.68 0.42 24.83
N VAL A 297 19.18 0.30 23.60
CA VAL A 297 19.08 1.34 22.58
C VAL A 297 18.32 0.80 21.37
N VAL A 298 17.29 1.52 20.95
CA VAL A 298 16.53 1.24 19.73
C VAL A 298 16.83 2.31 18.70
N ILE A 299 17.16 1.91 17.49
CA ILE A 299 17.29 2.82 16.35
C ILE A 299 16.23 2.46 15.33
N ASP A 300 15.25 3.34 15.18
CA ASP A 300 14.20 3.22 14.21
C ASP A 300 14.66 3.72 12.84
N GLU A 301 14.10 3.15 11.78
CA GLU A 301 14.53 3.34 10.39
C GLU A 301 16.05 3.15 10.23
N PHE A 302 16.53 2.00 10.70
CA PHE A 302 17.95 1.66 10.82
C PHE A 302 18.72 1.77 9.51
N HIS A 303 18.04 1.74 8.36
CA HIS A 303 18.65 1.98 7.05
C HIS A 303 19.29 3.38 6.91
N HIS A 304 18.97 4.35 7.78
CA HIS A 304 19.66 5.64 7.87
C HIS A 304 20.95 5.60 8.71
N ALA A 305 21.18 4.53 9.48
CA ALA A 305 22.30 4.43 10.42
C ALA A 305 23.70 4.35 9.77
N ALA A 306 23.79 4.13 8.46
CA ALA A 306 25.05 4.19 7.72
C ALA A 306 25.68 5.60 7.68
N ALA A 307 24.92 6.66 7.94
CA ALA A 307 25.47 8.01 8.01
C ALA A 307 26.49 8.12 9.16
N GLN A 308 27.60 8.80 8.89
CA GLN A 308 28.73 8.90 9.82
C GLN A 308 28.36 9.47 11.21
N THR A 309 27.34 10.32 11.24
CA THR A 309 26.80 10.87 12.51
C THR A 309 26.13 9.80 13.37
N TYR A 310 25.42 8.85 12.76
CA TYR A 310 24.82 7.73 13.49
C TYR A 310 25.90 6.77 14.02
N ARG A 311 26.87 6.38 13.19
CA ARG A 311 27.95 5.47 13.59
C ARG A 311 28.66 5.98 14.83
N ARG A 312 29.13 7.22 14.83
CA ARG A 312 29.80 7.84 15.98
C ARG A 312 28.92 7.84 17.24
N ALA A 313 27.67 8.27 17.11
CA ALA A 313 26.76 8.33 18.24
C ALA A 313 26.49 6.93 18.85
N ILE A 314 26.39 5.88 18.02
CA ILE A 314 26.20 4.50 18.48
C ILE A 314 27.46 3.96 19.18
N GLU A 315 28.63 4.24 18.62
CA GLU A 315 29.92 3.84 19.20
C GLU A 315 30.16 4.50 20.58
N ASP A 316 29.81 5.77 20.71
CA ASP A 316 29.98 6.53 21.96
C ASP A 316 28.96 6.12 23.05
N LEU A 317 27.76 5.65 22.66
CA LEU A 317 26.70 5.22 23.61
C LEU A 317 27.04 3.92 24.35
N GLN A 318 27.78 2.99 23.75
CA GLN A 318 28.12 1.66 24.29
C GLN A 318 26.92 0.98 25.01
N PRO A 319 25.80 0.73 24.31
CA PRO A 319 24.58 0.21 24.93
C PRO A 319 24.77 -1.22 25.44
N GLY A 320 23.99 -1.60 26.47
CA GLY A 320 23.92 -3.00 26.90
C GLY A 320 23.36 -3.91 25.79
N PHE A 321 22.34 -3.43 25.07
CA PHE A 321 21.82 -4.07 23.84
C PHE A 321 21.43 -3.01 22.81
N LEU A 322 21.78 -3.22 21.55
CA LEU A 322 21.42 -2.39 20.41
C LEU A 322 20.41 -3.11 19.52
N LEU A 323 19.24 -2.53 19.31
CA LEU A 323 18.23 -3.03 18.37
C LEU A 323 18.04 -2.06 17.21
N GLY A 324 18.39 -2.50 16.00
CA GLY A 324 18.03 -1.81 14.76
C GLY A 324 16.67 -2.28 14.24
N LEU A 325 15.79 -1.35 13.88
CA LEU A 325 14.50 -1.63 13.24
C LEU A 325 14.48 -1.05 11.83
N THR A 326 14.14 -1.85 10.83
CA THR A 326 13.99 -1.37 9.45
C THR A 326 12.91 -2.15 8.70
N ALA A 327 12.33 -1.54 7.69
CA ALA A 327 11.46 -2.23 6.74
C ALA A 327 12.25 -2.82 5.55
N THR A 328 13.38 -2.19 5.20
CA THR A 328 14.22 -2.54 4.05
C THR A 328 15.68 -2.32 4.43
N PRO A 329 16.50 -3.38 4.48
CA PRO A 329 17.92 -3.25 4.78
C PRO A 329 18.74 -2.81 3.56
N GLU A 330 18.19 -2.98 2.35
CA GLU A 330 18.88 -2.69 1.11
C GLU A 330 18.98 -1.18 0.88
N ARG A 331 20.17 -0.71 0.58
CA ARG A 331 20.43 0.70 0.23
C ARG A 331 20.93 0.85 -1.19
N GLN A 332 20.51 1.93 -1.83
CA GLN A 332 20.96 2.27 -3.19
C GLN A 332 22.42 2.75 -3.23
N ASP A 333 22.96 3.22 -2.10
CA ASP A 333 24.35 3.73 -2.00
C ASP A 333 25.40 2.65 -1.70
N GLY A 334 24.97 1.38 -1.53
CA GLY A 334 25.90 0.24 -1.34
C GLY A 334 26.55 0.15 0.04
N HIS A 335 26.21 1.03 0.99
CA HIS A 335 26.70 0.92 2.37
C HIS A 335 25.97 -0.17 3.13
N ASP A 336 26.74 -1.09 3.73
CA ASP A 336 26.19 -2.19 4.52
C ASP A 336 25.88 -1.72 5.95
N ILE A 337 24.59 -1.64 6.27
CA ILE A 337 24.12 -1.27 7.61
C ILE A 337 24.18 -2.43 8.60
N LEU A 338 24.23 -3.68 8.11
CA LEU A 338 24.23 -4.87 8.95
C LEU A 338 25.53 -5.00 9.75
N GLU A 339 26.63 -4.41 9.23
CA GLU A 339 27.90 -4.34 9.93
C GLU A 339 27.76 -3.72 11.34
N LEU A 340 26.89 -2.70 11.52
CA LEU A 340 26.66 -2.06 12.82
C LEU A 340 26.00 -2.98 13.85
N CYS A 341 25.38 -4.06 13.40
CA CYS A 341 24.78 -5.08 14.24
C CYS A 341 25.51 -6.44 14.13
N ASP A 342 26.79 -6.43 13.76
CA ASP A 342 27.64 -7.62 13.61
C ASP A 342 26.98 -8.70 12.72
N TYR A 343 26.16 -8.29 11.73
CA TYR A 343 25.36 -9.14 10.84
C TYR A 343 24.30 -9.98 11.56
N ASN A 344 23.96 -9.67 12.82
CA ASN A 344 22.94 -10.38 13.57
C ASN A 344 21.52 -9.97 13.14
N ILE A 345 20.96 -10.62 12.14
CA ILE A 345 19.56 -10.49 11.76
C ILE A 345 18.74 -11.41 12.66
N ALA A 346 18.07 -10.82 13.68
CA ALA A 346 17.25 -11.59 14.61
C ALA A 346 16.00 -12.14 13.94
N TYR A 347 15.34 -11.32 13.14
CA TYR A 347 14.08 -11.68 12.49
C TYR A 347 13.91 -10.88 11.20
N GLU A 348 13.38 -11.56 10.19
CA GLU A 348 13.06 -10.92 8.92
C GLU A 348 11.65 -11.35 8.49
N VAL A 349 10.78 -10.37 8.22
CA VAL A 349 9.48 -10.56 7.60
C VAL A 349 9.21 -9.47 6.58
N ARG A 350 9.17 -9.84 5.31
CA ARG A 350 8.92 -8.93 4.19
C ARG A 350 7.42 -8.70 4.00
N LEU A 351 7.07 -7.68 3.19
CA LEU A 351 5.69 -7.29 2.94
C LEU A 351 4.84 -8.47 2.44
N VAL A 352 5.31 -9.16 1.41
CA VAL A 352 4.63 -10.31 0.80
C VAL A 352 4.37 -11.41 1.83
N GLU A 353 5.38 -11.73 2.63
CA GLU A 353 5.27 -12.73 3.68
C GLU A 353 4.28 -12.31 4.77
N ALA A 354 4.31 -11.04 5.20
CA ALA A 354 3.37 -10.53 6.19
C ALA A 354 1.91 -10.57 5.70
N VAL A 355 1.68 -10.30 4.41
CA VAL A 355 0.35 -10.44 3.78
C VAL A 355 -0.04 -11.92 3.66
N ASN A 356 0.86 -12.79 3.20
CA ASN A 356 0.62 -14.22 3.05
C ASN A 356 0.26 -14.90 4.38
N ASN A 357 0.81 -14.41 5.50
CA ASN A 357 0.53 -14.89 6.86
C ASN A 357 -0.72 -14.24 7.49
N GLY A 358 -1.38 -13.30 6.81
CA GLY A 358 -2.56 -12.59 7.31
C GLY A 358 -2.25 -11.60 8.45
N TRP A 359 -1.01 -11.14 8.57
CA TRP A 359 -0.61 -10.12 9.55
C TRP A 359 -0.85 -8.70 9.05
N LEU A 360 -1.04 -8.55 7.74
CA LEU A 360 -1.43 -7.33 7.06
C LEU A 360 -2.66 -7.59 6.19
N LEU A 361 -3.43 -6.53 5.89
CA LEU A 361 -4.53 -6.60 4.94
C LEU A 361 -4.00 -7.00 3.56
N PRO A 362 -4.69 -7.88 2.84
CA PRO A 362 -4.45 -8.05 1.41
C PRO A 362 -4.86 -6.79 0.64
N PHE A 363 -4.43 -6.67 -0.62
CA PHE A 363 -4.69 -5.48 -1.43
C PHE A 363 -5.12 -5.84 -2.85
N HIS A 364 -5.93 -4.95 -3.44
CA HIS A 364 -6.16 -4.89 -4.88
C HIS A 364 -5.34 -3.74 -5.46
N TYR A 365 -4.34 -4.07 -6.27
CA TYR A 365 -3.50 -3.09 -6.96
C TYR A 365 -3.98 -2.91 -8.39
N PHE A 366 -4.31 -1.68 -8.74
CA PHE A 366 -4.69 -1.27 -10.09
C PHE A 366 -3.61 -0.37 -10.66
N GLY A 367 -2.87 -0.88 -11.65
CA GLY A 367 -1.95 -0.07 -12.46
C GLY A 367 -2.74 0.58 -13.61
N ILE A 368 -2.80 1.90 -13.58
CA ILE A 368 -3.58 2.73 -14.49
C ILE A 368 -2.62 3.56 -15.33
N GLY A 369 -2.63 3.37 -16.64
CA GLY A 369 -1.78 4.11 -17.55
C GLY A 369 -2.21 5.58 -17.65
N ASP A 370 -1.32 6.51 -17.29
CA ASP A 370 -1.61 7.95 -17.35
C ASP A 370 -1.22 8.54 -18.71
N SER A 371 -2.21 8.68 -19.58
CA SER A 371 -2.07 9.32 -20.90
C SER A 371 -2.31 10.83 -20.88
N THR A 372 -2.62 11.43 -19.71
CA THR A 372 -2.92 12.85 -19.60
C THR A 372 -1.68 13.71 -19.53
N VAL A 373 -0.53 13.12 -19.18
CA VAL A 373 0.75 13.79 -18.96
C VAL A 373 1.69 13.51 -20.12
N ASP A 374 2.32 14.54 -20.66
CA ASP A 374 3.44 14.40 -21.59
C ASP A 374 4.75 14.22 -20.81
N TRP A 375 5.10 12.97 -20.58
CA TRP A 375 6.27 12.57 -19.78
C TRP A 375 7.61 12.93 -20.43
N GLU A 376 7.66 13.11 -21.76
CA GLU A 376 8.89 13.45 -22.50
C GLU A 376 9.33 14.90 -22.24
N THR A 377 8.41 15.77 -21.84
CA THR A 377 8.70 17.17 -21.54
C THR A 377 9.30 17.38 -20.16
N ILE A 378 9.20 16.40 -19.26
CA ILE A 378 9.66 16.51 -17.87
C ILE A 378 11.15 16.14 -17.78
N LYS A 379 11.96 17.08 -17.28
CA LYS A 379 13.41 16.88 -17.17
C LYS A 379 13.76 15.77 -16.19
N TRP A 380 14.45 14.75 -16.69
CA TRP A 380 15.03 13.66 -15.90
C TRP A 380 16.53 13.90 -15.67
N ARG A 381 16.96 14.00 -14.40
CA ARG A 381 18.38 14.16 -14.04
C ARG A 381 18.66 13.43 -12.72
N ASN A 382 19.87 12.86 -12.58
CA ASN A 382 20.29 12.16 -11.35
C ASN A 382 19.30 11.07 -10.89
N ARG A 383 18.73 10.31 -11.84
CA ARG A 383 17.74 9.23 -11.60
C ARG A 383 16.42 9.69 -11.01
N ALA A 384 16.07 10.95 -11.11
CA ALA A 384 14.80 11.50 -10.66
C ALA A 384 14.28 12.58 -11.61
N PHE A 385 12.98 12.81 -11.61
CA PHE A 385 12.39 13.97 -12.24
C PHE A 385 12.69 15.25 -11.46
N ASN A 386 12.83 16.36 -12.16
CA ASN A 386 12.81 17.66 -11.50
C ASN A 386 11.44 17.89 -10.85
N VAL A 387 11.40 18.11 -9.53
CA VAL A 387 10.16 18.18 -8.75
C VAL A 387 9.25 19.31 -9.26
N ALA A 388 9.79 20.50 -9.54
CA ALA A 388 8.99 21.63 -9.99
C ALA A 388 8.38 21.43 -11.39
N ASP A 389 9.15 20.83 -12.32
CA ASP A 389 8.66 20.47 -13.65
C ASP A 389 7.58 19.37 -13.52
N LEU A 390 7.80 18.38 -12.65
CA LEU A 390 6.85 17.29 -12.40
C LEU A 390 5.54 17.80 -11.77
N GLU A 391 5.60 18.64 -10.74
CA GLU A 391 4.40 19.25 -10.13
C GLU A 391 3.57 20.03 -11.15
N THR A 392 4.24 20.74 -12.06
CA THR A 392 3.56 21.51 -13.10
C THR A 392 2.87 20.60 -14.11
N ALA A 393 3.53 19.53 -14.52
CA ALA A 393 2.99 18.57 -15.48
C ALA A 393 1.83 17.74 -14.91
N LEU A 394 1.84 17.45 -13.60
CA LEU A 394 0.81 16.65 -12.93
C LEU A 394 -0.40 17.47 -12.46
N ALA A 395 -0.27 18.80 -12.33
CA ALA A 395 -1.34 19.71 -11.86
C ALA A 395 -2.23 20.16 -13.02
N ILE A 396 -2.97 19.23 -13.62
CA ILE A 396 -3.89 19.48 -14.74
C ILE A 396 -5.28 18.90 -14.46
N GLU A 397 -6.33 19.65 -14.79
CA GLU A 397 -7.73 19.28 -14.51
C GLU A 397 -8.13 17.93 -15.16
N LYS A 398 -7.73 17.69 -16.41
CA LYS A 398 -8.01 16.44 -17.11
C LYS A 398 -7.49 15.21 -16.36
N ARG A 399 -6.36 15.36 -15.65
CA ARG A 399 -5.80 14.30 -14.82
C ARG A 399 -6.63 14.09 -13.55
N VAL A 400 -7.14 15.16 -12.97
CA VAL A 400 -8.06 15.06 -11.81
C VAL A 400 -9.31 14.27 -12.19
N ASP A 401 -9.87 14.51 -13.38
CA ASP A 401 -11.04 13.79 -13.85
C ASP A 401 -10.75 12.29 -14.05
N LEU A 402 -9.59 11.94 -14.64
CA LEU A 402 -9.11 10.55 -14.75
C LEU A 402 -8.98 9.89 -13.37
N ILE A 403 -8.37 10.59 -12.40
CA ILE A 403 -8.18 10.08 -11.03
C ILE A 403 -9.54 9.83 -10.37
N LEU A 404 -10.48 10.76 -10.47
CA LEU A 404 -11.82 10.64 -9.89
C LEU A 404 -12.63 9.51 -10.55
N GLU A 405 -12.54 9.37 -11.87
CA GLU A 405 -13.18 8.27 -12.62
C GLU A 405 -12.73 6.93 -12.05
N HIS A 406 -11.43 6.66 -12.04
CA HIS A 406 -10.90 5.40 -11.54
C HIS A 406 -11.11 5.22 -10.03
N ALA A 407 -10.98 6.26 -9.23
CA ALA A 407 -11.24 6.17 -7.79
C ALA A 407 -12.73 5.89 -7.48
N THR A 408 -13.64 6.34 -8.33
CA THR A 408 -15.07 6.04 -8.21
C THR A 408 -15.38 4.62 -8.67
N GLU A 409 -14.78 4.19 -9.78
CA GLU A 409 -14.99 2.86 -10.36
C GLU A 409 -14.36 1.74 -9.53
N LYS A 410 -13.08 1.90 -9.15
CA LYS A 410 -12.31 0.90 -8.39
C LYS A 410 -12.62 1.00 -6.90
N GLY A 411 -12.97 2.17 -6.42
CA GLY A 411 -13.51 2.51 -5.12
C GLY A 411 -12.63 2.14 -3.92
N TYR A 412 -13.28 1.72 -2.87
CA TYR A 412 -12.66 1.39 -1.59
C TYR A 412 -13.45 0.27 -0.90
N ASP A 413 -12.85 -0.42 0.05
CA ASP A 413 -13.54 -1.36 0.93
C ASP A 413 -13.77 -0.73 2.31
N GLY A 414 -14.97 -0.91 2.87
CA GLY A 414 -15.39 -0.31 4.14
C GLY A 414 -16.64 0.56 4.03
N ASN A 415 -17.07 1.15 5.15
CA ASN A 415 -18.33 1.90 5.25
C ASN A 415 -18.20 3.39 4.87
N ARG A 416 -16.97 3.89 4.77
CA ARG A 416 -16.63 5.28 4.47
C ARG A 416 -15.34 5.31 3.67
N ARG A 417 -15.26 6.22 2.72
CA ARG A 417 -14.01 6.47 2.01
C ARG A 417 -12.98 7.11 2.95
N ALA A 418 -11.78 6.57 2.94
CA ALA A 418 -10.61 7.14 3.60
C ALA A 418 -9.41 7.01 2.66
N THR A 419 -9.31 7.94 1.72
CA THR A 419 -8.32 7.91 0.62
C THR A 419 -7.14 8.82 0.92
N VAL A 420 -5.93 8.27 0.82
CA VAL A 420 -4.69 9.05 0.87
C VAL A 420 -4.05 9.09 -0.52
N GLY A 421 -3.77 10.29 -1.03
CA GLY A 421 -3.08 10.53 -2.30
C GLY A 421 -1.66 11.02 -2.08
N PHE A 422 -0.67 10.27 -2.58
CA PHE A 422 0.75 10.65 -2.54
C PHE A 422 1.11 11.53 -3.73
N CYS A 423 1.39 12.81 -3.49
CA CYS A 423 1.68 13.82 -4.49
C CYS A 423 3.17 14.05 -4.70
N ALA A 424 3.54 14.64 -5.83
CA ALA A 424 4.93 14.93 -6.20
C ALA A 424 5.57 16.02 -5.34
N GLY A 425 4.76 16.96 -4.83
CA GLY A 425 5.22 18.04 -3.97
C GLY A 425 4.05 18.85 -3.43
N VAL A 426 4.36 19.94 -2.72
CA VAL A 426 3.42 20.80 -1.99
C VAL A 426 2.36 21.41 -2.92
N ARG A 427 2.79 21.94 -4.07
CA ARG A 427 1.87 22.57 -5.05
C ARG A 427 0.89 21.55 -5.63
N HIS A 428 1.35 20.35 -5.94
CA HIS A 428 0.50 19.28 -6.46
C HIS A 428 -0.53 18.81 -5.42
N ALA A 429 -0.14 18.63 -4.14
CA ALA A 429 -1.06 18.25 -3.08
C ALA A 429 -2.17 19.30 -2.88
N ASN A 430 -1.79 20.61 -2.81
CA ASN A 430 -2.74 21.70 -2.69
C ASN A 430 -3.66 21.79 -3.91
N PHE A 431 -3.13 21.63 -5.13
CA PHE A 431 -3.93 21.62 -6.34
C PHE A 431 -4.99 20.52 -6.31
N MET A 432 -4.61 19.29 -5.95
CA MET A 432 -5.54 18.17 -5.86
C MET A 432 -6.65 18.43 -4.85
N ALA A 433 -6.31 18.92 -3.65
CA ALA A 433 -7.31 19.25 -2.64
C ALA A 433 -8.30 20.32 -3.10
N VAL A 434 -7.82 21.41 -3.72
CA VAL A 434 -8.66 22.48 -4.28
C VAL A 434 -9.59 21.91 -5.35
N GLN A 435 -9.03 21.17 -6.32
CA GLN A 435 -9.79 20.64 -7.45
C GLN A 435 -10.87 19.65 -7.03
N LEU A 436 -10.65 18.84 -5.99
CA LEU A 436 -11.67 17.95 -5.46
C LEU A 436 -12.77 18.73 -4.70
N ASN A 437 -12.39 19.73 -3.91
CA ASN A 437 -13.37 20.57 -3.20
C ASN A 437 -14.27 21.34 -4.19
N GLU A 438 -13.73 21.85 -5.30
CA GLU A 438 -14.50 22.50 -6.37
C GLU A 438 -15.52 21.55 -7.03
N ARG A 439 -15.22 20.24 -7.04
CA ARG A 439 -16.11 19.19 -7.55
C ARG A 439 -17.07 18.61 -6.49
N GLY A 440 -17.11 19.23 -5.30
CA GLY A 440 -18.04 18.88 -4.22
C GLY A 440 -17.59 17.73 -3.31
N PHE A 441 -16.33 17.27 -3.41
CA PHE A 441 -15.73 16.34 -2.45
C PHE A 441 -15.16 17.10 -1.24
N CYS A 442 -14.98 16.43 -0.11
CA CYS A 442 -14.28 17.01 1.03
C CYS A 442 -12.83 16.51 1.08
N ALA A 443 -11.90 17.37 0.73
CA ALA A 443 -10.48 17.08 0.59
C ALA A 443 -9.60 18.07 1.35
N ALA A 444 -8.47 17.59 1.87
CA ALA A 444 -7.42 18.38 2.49
C ALA A 444 -6.05 18.04 1.92
N ALA A 445 -5.14 18.98 1.94
CA ALA A 445 -3.71 18.75 1.69
C ALA A 445 -2.94 18.90 3.00
N LEU A 446 -1.93 18.04 3.20
CA LEU A 446 -0.95 18.15 4.28
C LEU A 446 0.46 18.08 3.72
N THR A 447 1.30 18.98 4.20
CA THR A 447 2.67 19.16 3.72
C THR A 447 3.65 19.32 4.88
N GLY A 448 4.94 19.27 4.59
CA GLY A 448 5.98 19.55 5.59
C GLY A 448 5.97 20.99 6.12
N GLU A 449 5.30 21.92 5.43
CA GLU A 449 5.19 23.31 5.84
C GLU A 449 4.11 23.54 6.92
N ASP A 450 3.18 22.59 7.10
CA ASP A 450 2.12 22.69 8.10
C ASP A 450 2.67 22.45 9.52
N SER A 451 2.13 23.16 10.50
CA SER A 451 2.52 22.93 11.90
C SER A 451 2.07 21.54 12.40
N ILE A 452 2.71 21.05 13.44
CA ILE A 452 2.39 19.74 14.03
C ILE A 452 0.93 19.71 14.51
N GLU A 453 0.44 20.82 15.06
CA GLU A 453 -0.93 20.94 15.56
C GLU A 453 -1.94 20.83 14.40
N VAL A 454 -1.69 21.51 13.27
CA VAL A 454 -2.54 21.43 12.07
C VAL A 454 -2.56 20.00 11.55
N ARG A 455 -1.39 19.37 11.44
CA ARG A 455 -1.30 17.98 10.97
C ARG A 455 -2.06 17.02 11.88
N GLN A 456 -1.89 17.11 13.21
CA GLN A 456 -2.60 16.25 14.16
C GLN A 456 -4.12 16.48 14.13
N ALA A 457 -4.57 17.74 14.03
CA ALA A 457 -5.99 18.05 13.90
C ALA A 457 -6.59 17.46 12.62
N THR A 458 -5.90 17.59 11.49
CA THR A 458 -6.35 17.04 10.21
C THR A 458 -6.38 15.51 10.22
N TYR A 459 -5.38 14.85 10.81
CA TYR A 459 -5.40 13.39 10.98
C TYR A 459 -6.56 12.93 11.85
N ALA A 460 -6.88 13.64 12.93
CA ALA A 460 -8.01 13.34 13.80
C ALA A 460 -9.35 13.48 13.03
N GLN A 461 -9.51 14.54 12.24
CA GLN A 461 -10.67 14.75 11.37
C GLN A 461 -10.80 13.65 10.31
N PHE A 462 -9.68 13.26 9.69
CA PHE A 462 -9.67 12.20 8.68
C PHE A 462 -9.97 10.82 9.27
N ALA A 463 -9.56 10.56 10.50
CA ALA A 463 -9.82 9.32 11.21
C ALA A 463 -11.26 9.23 11.77
N ASP A 464 -11.94 10.35 11.99
CA ASP A 464 -13.31 10.37 12.52
C ASP A 464 -14.30 9.91 11.45
N PRO A 465 -15.00 8.77 11.65
CA PRO A 465 -15.95 8.26 10.67
C PRO A 465 -17.16 9.18 10.42
N ASN A 466 -17.42 10.12 11.32
CA ASN A 466 -18.53 11.09 11.19
C ASN A 466 -18.09 12.40 10.52
N HIS A 467 -16.80 12.63 10.34
CA HIS A 467 -16.28 13.84 9.70
C HIS A 467 -16.33 13.70 8.18
N PRO A 468 -16.70 14.74 7.40
CA PRO A 468 -16.83 14.67 5.95
C PRO A 468 -15.52 14.54 5.18
N LEU A 469 -14.35 14.72 5.82
CA LEU A 469 -13.05 14.65 5.19
C LEU A 469 -12.70 13.22 4.75
N GLU A 470 -12.80 12.94 3.45
CA GLU A 470 -12.58 11.62 2.85
C GLU A 470 -11.30 11.50 2.03
N TRP A 471 -10.72 12.65 1.62
CA TRP A 471 -9.54 12.70 0.76
C TRP A 471 -8.43 13.49 1.42
N LEU A 472 -7.27 12.87 1.58
CA LEU A 472 -6.09 13.49 2.16
C LEU A 472 -4.93 13.41 1.17
N PHE A 473 -4.49 14.55 0.61
CA PHE A 473 -3.35 14.62 -0.28
C PHE A 473 -2.10 15.01 0.49
N VAL A 474 -1.00 14.26 0.30
CA VAL A 474 0.23 14.46 1.07
C VAL A 474 1.44 14.62 0.16
N ALA A 475 2.37 15.49 0.56
CA ALA A 475 3.67 15.65 -0.08
C ALA A 475 4.77 15.43 0.97
N ASP A 476 5.63 14.41 0.75
CA ASP A 476 6.75 14.00 1.61
C ASP A 476 6.40 13.73 3.08
N LEU A 477 5.12 13.72 3.40
CA LEU A 477 4.57 13.25 4.66
C LEU A 477 4.12 11.79 4.48
N LEU A 478 3.93 11.07 5.56
CA LEU A 478 3.48 9.68 5.58
C LEU A 478 4.42 8.66 4.89
N ASN A 479 5.59 9.07 4.42
CA ASN A 479 6.61 8.11 4.01
C ASN A 479 7.04 7.29 5.23
N GLU A 480 7.04 7.90 6.41
CA GLU A 480 7.51 7.30 7.66
C GLU A 480 6.63 7.72 8.86
N GLY A 481 6.35 6.79 9.76
CA GLY A 481 5.98 6.97 11.17
C GLY A 481 4.61 7.50 11.57
N VAL A 482 3.81 8.09 10.71
CA VAL A 482 2.48 8.59 11.11
C VAL A 482 1.45 7.47 11.08
N ASP A 483 0.77 7.24 12.20
CA ASP A 483 -0.33 6.29 12.30
C ASP A 483 -1.65 6.97 11.93
N ILE A 484 -2.22 6.64 10.79
CA ILE A 484 -3.57 7.03 10.41
C ILE A 484 -4.41 5.76 10.39
N PRO A 485 -5.26 5.54 11.39
CA PRO A 485 -6.20 4.42 11.35
C PRO A 485 -7.20 4.63 10.21
N ALA A 486 -7.68 3.51 9.64
CA ALA A 486 -8.80 3.48 8.72
C ALA A 486 -8.55 3.97 7.28
N ILE A 487 -7.30 3.96 6.76
CA ILE A 487 -7.04 4.12 5.33
C ILE A 487 -7.55 2.87 4.60
N ASN A 488 -8.44 3.04 3.62
CA ASN A 488 -8.97 1.94 2.80
C ASN A 488 -8.72 2.13 1.30
N SER A 489 -8.14 3.28 0.91
CA SER A 489 -7.74 3.53 -0.46
C SER A 489 -6.45 4.37 -0.51
N LEU A 490 -5.50 3.98 -1.37
CA LEU A 490 -4.27 4.70 -1.64
C LEU A 490 -4.18 5.10 -3.11
N LEU A 491 -3.79 6.34 -3.38
CA LEU A 491 -3.52 6.84 -4.72
C LEU A 491 -2.04 7.20 -4.84
N PHE A 492 -1.34 6.54 -5.74
CA PHE A 492 0.02 6.93 -6.12
C PHE A 492 -0.08 7.88 -7.31
N LEU A 493 0.03 9.19 -7.02
CA LEU A 493 -0.16 10.27 -7.99
C LEU A 493 1.16 10.82 -8.51
N ARG A 494 2.27 10.24 -8.10
CA ARG A 494 3.63 10.57 -8.55
C ARG A 494 4.37 9.31 -8.98
N PRO A 495 5.36 9.42 -9.86
CA PRO A 495 6.26 8.32 -10.16
C PRO A 495 6.92 7.75 -8.91
N THR A 496 7.02 6.43 -8.85
CA THR A 496 7.73 5.74 -7.76
C THR A 496 9.23 5.76 -8.02
N ASP A 497 9.98 6.49 -7.19
CA ASP A 497 11.44 6.61 -7.32
C ASP A 497 12.21 5.52 -6.55
N SER A 498 11.55 4.89 -5.56
CA SER A 498 12.16 3.90 -4.66
C SER A 498 11.15 2.86 -4.20
N ALA A 499 11.50 1.57 -4.34
CA ALA A 499 10.71 0.47 -3.80
C ALA A 499 10.53 0.60 -2.28
N THR A 500 11.53 1.10 -1.56
CA THR A 500 11.46 1.35 -0.11
C THR A 500 10.36 2.35 0.23
N VAL A 501 10.35 3.52 -0.44
CA VAL A 501 9.34 4.56 -0.21
C VAL A 501 7.94 4.02 -0.56
N PHE A 502 7.82 3.30 -1.68
CA PHE A 502 6.56 2.68 -2.08
C PHE A 502 6.04 1.70 -1.01
N ILE A 503 6.89 0.78 -0.52
CA ILE A 503 6.53 -0.17 0.54
C ILE A 503 6.12 0.56 1.84
N GLN A 504 6.82 1.64 2.21
CA GLN A 504 6.49 2.43 3.39
C GLN A 504 5.12 3.12 3.26
N GLN A 505 4.82 3.69 2.08
CA GLN A 505 3.54 4.31 1.77
C GLN A 505 2.41 3.29 1.71
N LEU A 506 2.62 2.16 1.02
CA LEU A 506 1.66 1.06 0.93
C LEU A 506 1.32 0.50 2.31
N GLY A 507 2.32 0.30 3.15
CA GLY A 507 2.16 -0.24 4.51
C GLY A 507 1.30 0.62 5.45
N ARG A 508 1.01 1.88 5.09
CA ARG A 508 0.09 2.74 5.84
C ARG A 508 -1.37 2.23 5.77
N GLY A 509 -1.77 1.72 4.61
CA GLY A 509 -3.11 1.19 4.40
C GLY A 509 -3.25 -0.31 4.68
N LEU A 510 -2.14 -1.05 4.87
CA LEU A 510 -2.20 -2.50 5.04
C LEU A 510 -2.46 -2.96 6.48
N ARG A 511 -2.69 -2.06 7.41
CA ARG A 511 -3.03 -2.45 8.79
C ARG A 511 -4.40 -3.10 8.84
N LEU A 512 -4.52 -4.16 9.63
CA LEU A 512 -5.81 -4.81 9.86
C LEU A 512 -6.76 -3.82 10.53
N THR A 513 -7.87 -3.53 9.86
CA THR A 513 -8.94 -2.65 10.34
C THR A 513 -10.26 -3.40 10.37
N GLU A 514 -11.06 -3.14 11.40
CA GLU A 514 -12.37 -3.76 11.53
C GLU A 514 -13.28 -3.32 10.36
N GLY A 515 -13.91 -4.29 9.71
CA GLY A 515 -14.83 -4.05 8.60
C GLY A 515 -14.21 -3.95 7.21
N SER A 516 -12.88 -3.89 7.08
CA SER A 516 -12.19 -3.94 5.78
C SER A 516 -11.69 -5.36 5.46
N GLU A 517 -11.86 -5.80 4.21
CA GLU A 517 -11.34 -7.08 3.71
C GLU A 517 -10.07 -6.87 2.87
N VAL A 518 -9.94 -5.69 2.25
CA VAL A 518 -8.88 -5.40 1.27
C VAL A 518 -8.55 -3.91 1.24
N LEU A 519 -7.27 -3.58 1.02
CA LEU A 519 -6.84 -2.22 0.69
C LEU A 519 -6.95 -2.00 -0.82
N THR A 520 -7.58 -0.93 -1.26
CA THR A 520 -7.57 -0.52 -2.67
C THR A 520 -6.35 0.36 -2.96
N VAL A 521 -5.59 0.01 -3.98
CA VAL A 521 -4.40 0.76 -4.41
C VAL A 521 -4.54 1.15 -5.88
N LEU A 522 -4.55 2.43 -6.17
CA LEU A 522 -4.57 2.98 -7.52
C LEU A 522 -3.22 3.64 -7.81
N ASP A 523 -2.47 3.09 -8.74
CA ASP A 523 -1.18 3.61 -9.16
C ASP A 523 -1.29 4.17 -10.59
N PHE A 524 -1.14 5.49 -10.72
CA PHE A 524 -1.20 6.19 -12.01
C PHE A 524 0.18 6.16 -12.68
N VAL A 525 0.38 5.09 -13.43
CA VAL A 525 1.68 4.73 -14.01
C VAL A 525 2.01 5.63 -15.19
N GLY A 526 3.06 6.42 -15.02
CA GLY A 526 3.64 7.24 -16.08
C GLY A 526 4.70 6.51 -16.89
N HIS A 527 5.02 7.05 -18.07
CA HIS A 527 6.10 6.54 -18.92
C HIS A 527 7.48 6.99 -18.39
N HIS A 528 8.00 6.28 -17.40
CA HIS A 528 9.32 6.55 -16.79
C HIS A 528 10.08 5.25 -16.45
N ARG A 529 11.40 5.34 -16.31
CA ARG A 529 12.30 4.18 -16.12
C ARG A 529 11.99 3.31 -14.91
N ASN A 530 11.43 3.90 -13.86
CA ASN A 530 11.15 3.22 -12.59
C ASN A 530 9.70 2.70 -12.49
N ALA A 531 8.91 2.75 -13.57
CA ALA A 531 7.48 2.40 -13.55
C ALA A 531 7.19 0.98 -13.05
N TRP A 532 8.13 0.07 -13.15
CA TRP A 532 7.99 -1.32 -12.71
C TRP A 532 8.36 -1.58 -11.24
N LEU A 533 9.02 -0.61 -10.54
CA LEU A 533 9.48 -0.78 -9.14
C LEU A 533 8.35 -1.11 -8.17
N ALA A 534 7.17 -0.50 -8.35
CA ALA A 534 6.00 -0.77 -7.54
C ALA A 534 5.57 -2.24 -7.65
N LEU A 535 5.47 -2.75 -8.89
CA LEU A 535 5.10 -4.14 -9.14
C LEU A 535 6.12 -5.14 -8.59
N GLU A 536 7.41 -4.84 -8.73
CA GLU A 536 8.45 -5.70 -8.15
C GLU A 536 8.34 -5.76 -6.63
N ALA A 537 8.05 -4.63 -6.00
CA ALA A 537 7.95 -4.53 -4.54
C ALA A 537 6.79 -5.34 -3.94
N ILE A 538 5.70 -5.54 -4.70
CA ILE A 538 4.50 -6.27 -4.27
C ILE A 538 4.38 -7.69 -4.84
N SER A 539 5.34 -8.12 -5.66
CA SER A 539 5.33 -9.44 -6.30
C SER A 539 5.87 -10.53 -5.37
N ASP A 540 5.23 -11.68 -5.36
CA ASP A 540 5.76 -12.86 -4.69
C ASP A 540 6.86 -13.52 -5.54
N ARG A 541 8.12 -13.27 -5.17
CA ARG A 541 9.30 -13.82 -5.85
C ARG A 541 9.54 -15.30 -5.56
N THR A 542 8.92 -15.84 -4.52
CA THR A 542 9.10 -17.26 -4.16
C THR A 542 8.37 -18.19 -5.12
N ALA A 543 7.34 -17.70 -5.79
CA ALA A 543 6.50 -18.45 -6.71
C ALA A 543 7.03 -18.53 -8.17
N SER A 544 8.06 -17.74 -8.55
CA SER A 544 8.56 -17.71 -9.93
C SER A 544 10.08 -17.66 -10.02
N THR A 545 10.67 -18.70 -10.60
CA THR A 545 12.13 -18.81 -10.87
C THR A 545 12.57 -18.23 -12.23
N ASN A 546 11.62 -17.76 -13.07
CA ASN A 546 11.92 -17.23 -14.40
C ASN A 546 11.14 -15.94 -14.70
N ILE A 547 11.74 -14.78 -14.43
CA ILE A 547 11.22 -13.48 -14.82
C ILE A 547 11.61 -13.20 -16.29
N THR A 548 11.01 -13.94 -17.21
CA THR A 548 11.18 -13.68 -18.66
C THR A 548 9.99 -12.94 -19.27
N THR A 549 8.93 -12.71 -18.52
CA THR A 549 7.75 -11.98 -19.04
C THR A 549 7.24 -10.98 -18.01
N VAL A 550 7.29 -9.70 -18.35
CA VAL A 550 6.87 -8.54 -17.53
C VAL A 550 5.42 -8.63 -17.01
N LEU A 551 4.64 -9.52 -17.56
CA LEU A 551 3.18 -9.63 -17.33
C LEU A 551 2.78 -10.80 -16.43
N SER A 552 3.71 -11.64 -15.98
CA SER A 552 3.43 -12.74 -15.04
C SER A 552 3.88 -12.39 -13.61
N VAL A 553 3.31 -11.32 -13.07
CA VAL A 553 3.49 -10.98 -11.66
C VAL A 553 2.58 -11.89 -10.84
N THR A 554 3.15 -12.67 -9.92
CA THR A 554 2.35 -13.45 -8.97
C THR A 554 2.03 -12.56 -7.77
N PRO A 555 0.74 -12.25 -7.53
CA PRO A 555 0.36 -11.49 -6.35
C PRO A 555 0.57 -12.32 -5.07
N PRO A 556 0.74 -11.67 -3.91
CA PRO A 556 0.64 -12.35 -2.62
C PRO A 556 -0.72 -13.02 -2.45
N ARG A 557 -0.80 -13.91 -1.48
CA ARG A 557 -2.05 -14.60 -1.15
C ARG A 557 -3.17 -13.58 -0.90
N ASP A 558 -4.35 -13.88 -1.43
CA ASP A 558 -5.56 -13.06 -1.30
C ASP A 558 -5.44 -11.63 -1.85
N CYS A 559 -4.39 -11.33 -2.63
CA CYS A 559 -4.19 -10.09 -3.36
C CYS A 559 -4.51 -10.25 -4.85
N GLU A 560 -4.82 -9.12 -5.50
CA GLU A 560 -4.98 -9.05 -6.95
C GLU A 560 -4.11 -7.91 -7.51
N ILE A 561 -3.51 -8.15 -8.68
CA ILE A 561 -2.76 -7.14 -9.43
C ILE A 561 -3.40 -7.03 -10.81
N ILE A 562 -4.02 -5.90 -11.08
CA ILE A 562 -4.80 -5.63 -12.29
C ILE A 562 -4.14 -4.46 -13.01
N LEU A 563 -3.70 -4.69 -14.24
CA LEU A 563 -3.06 -3.68 -15.07
C LEU A 563 -3.92 -3.42 -16.30
N ASP A 564 -4.17 -2.17 -16.62
CA ASP A 564 -4.80 -1.81 -17.88
C ASP A 564 -3.83 -2.01 -19.08
N ASP A 565 -4.34 -1.95 -20.29
CA ASP A 565 -3.54 -2.23 -21.49
C ASP A 565 -2.47 -1.16 -21.74
N LEU A 566 -2.74 0.09 -21.34
CA LEU A 566 -1.76 1.17 -21.45
C LEU A 566 -0.59 0.95 -20.47
N THR A 567 -0.89 0.59 -19.23
CA THR A 567 0.13 0.21 -18.24
C THR A 567 0.97 -0.96 -18.72
N LYS A 568 0.34 -2.03 -19.25
CA LYS A 568 1.06 -3.17 -19.83
C LYS A 568 1.99 -2.74 -20.95
N ALA A 569 1.52 -1.85 -21.84
CA ALA A 569 2.32 -1.32 -22.94
C ALA A 569 3.50 -0.47 -22.43
N ILE A 570 3.29 0.39 -21.42
CA ILE A 570 4.36 1.17 -20.76
C ILE A 570 5.40 0.24 -20.14
N LEU A 571 4.96 -0.70 -19.32
CA LEU A 571 5.86 -1.62 -18.61
C LEU A 571 6.64 -2.53 -19.55
N SER A 572 6.03 -2.99 -20.66
CA SER A 572 6.71 -3.82 -21.64
C SER A 572 7.86 -3.08 -22.35
N LYS A 573 7.76 -1.76 -22.50
CA LYS A 573 8.82 -0.93 -23.07
C LYS A 573 9.97 -0.65 -22.08
N VAL A 574 9.65 -0.52 -20.79
CA VAL A 574 10.60 -0.09 -19.75
C VAL A 574 11.42 -1.25 -19.17
N LYS A 575 10.88 -2.46 -19.10
CA LYS A 575 11.47 -3.60 -18.36
C LYS A 575 12.54 -4.40 -19.10
N ARG A 576 13.12 -3.95 -20.18
CA ARG A 576 14.10 -4.76 -20.93
C ARG A 576 15.37 -5.15 -20.13
N PHE A 577 15.67 -4.47 -19.03
CA PHE A 577 16.98 -4.56 -18.38
C PHE A 577 16.90 -4.89 -16.88
N VAL A 578 16.29 -6.04 -16.54
CA VAL A 578 16.28 -6.54 -15.15
C VAL A 578 17.28 -7.68 -15.01
N GLY A 579 18.40 -7.41 -14.37
CA GLY A 579 19.45 -8.37 -14.14
C GLY A 579 20.67 -7.74 -13.43
N ARG A 580 21.80 -8.41 -13.48
CA ARG A 580 23.05 -7.78 -13.04
C ARG A 580 23.32 -6.58 -13.94
N LYS A 581 23.72 -5.47 -13.35
CA LYS A 581 23.95 -4.19 -14.04
C LYS A 581 24.83 -4.34 -15.30
N ARG A 582 25.81 -5.24 -15.24
CA ARG A 582 26.70 -5.56 -16.36
C ARG A 582 25.95 -6.19 -17.51
N ASP A 583 25.15 -7.21 -17.24
CA ASP A 583 24.39 -7.95 -18.25
C ASP A 583 23.36 -7.03 -18.92
N SER A 584 22.69 -6.19 -18.12
CA SER A 584 21.74 -5.18 -18.61
C SER A 584 22.37 -4.15 -19.55
N CYS A 585 23.59 -3.69 -19.22
CA CYS A 585 24.32 -2.75 -20.08
C CYS A 585 24.82 -3.42 -21.38
N GLN A 586 25.24 -4.68 -21.31
CA GLN A 586 25.67 -5.42 -22.50
C GLN A 586 24.49 -5.68 -23.45
N GLU A 587 23.36 -6.14 -22.91
CA GLU A 587 22.13 -6.35 -23.67
C GLU A 587 21.63 -5.04 -24.34
N ALA A 588 21.68 -3.93 -23.61
CA ALA A 588 21.34 -2.61 -24.15
C ALA A 588 22.28 -2.18 -25.28
N TYR A 589 23.57 -2.46 -25.13
CA TYR A 589 24.56 -2.18 -26.15
C TYR A 589 24.28 -3.00 -27.41
N GLU A 590 23.96 -4.30 -27.27
CA GLU A 590 23.63 -5.18 -28.40
C GLU A 590 22.38 -4.71 -29.15
N LEU A 591 21.34 -4.30 -28.41
CA LEU A 591 20.13 -3.74 -29.01
C LEU A 591 20.41 -2.46 -29.84
N LEU A 592 21.19 -1.53 -29.28
CA LEU A 592 21.59 -0.33 -30.01
C LEU A 592 22.43 -0.66 -31.24
N ARG A 593 23.32 -1.65 -31.12
CA ARG A 593 24.14 -2.14 -32.24
C ARG A 593 23.27 -2.73 -33.36
N ASP A 594 22.25 -3.48 -33.01
CA ASP A 594 21.32 -4.08 -34.00
C ASP A 594 20.44 -3.04 -34.68
N GLU A 595 20.13 -1.92 -33.97
CA GLU A 595 19.33 -0.82 -34.52
C GLU A 595 20.13 0.07 -35.52
N SER A 596 21.40 0.38 -35.22
CA SER A 596 22.13 1.44 -35.92
C SER A 596 23.62 1.17 -36.17
N GLY A 597 24.10 -0.06 -35.89
CA GLY A 597 25.52 -0.39 -35.91
C GLY A 597 26.22 -0.04 -34.59
N PRO A 598 27.58 -0.11 -34.52
CA PRO A 598 28.30 0.10 -33.27
C PRO A 598 27.93 1.41 -32.57
N PRO A 599 27.27 1.37 -31.38
CA PRO A 599 26.66 2.53 -30.79
C PRO A 599 27.67 3.48 -30.13
N PHE A 600 27.28 4.75 -29.99
CA PHE A 600 27.98 5.79 -29.27
C PHE A 600 27.17 6.23 -28.03
N PRO A 601 27.79 6.89 -27.03
CA PRO A 601 27.07 7.37 -25.84
C PRO A 601 25.87 8.28 -26.15
N ILE A 602 25.88 8.96 -27.29
CA ILE A 602 24.79 9.84 -27.73
C ILE A 602 23.52 9.06 -28.07
N ASP A 603 23.64 7.80 -28.49
CA ASP A 603 22.51 6.95 -28.85
C ASP A 603 21.66 6.53 -27.63
N LEU A 604 22.19 6.73 -26.42
CA LEU A 604 21.43 6.60 -25.16
C LEU A 604 20.62 7.86 -24.82
N TRP A 605 20.86 8.98 -25.51
CA TRP A 605 20.24 10.24 -25.15
C TRP A 605 18.73 10.21 -25.40
N GLY A 606 17.95 10.53 -24.36
CA GLY A 606 16.48 10.52 -24.44
C GLY A 606 15.82 9.14 -24.44
N ARG A 607 16.58 8.06 -24.44
CA ARG A 607 16.07 6.67 -24.43
C ARG A 607 15.66 6.26 -23.01
N LEU A 608 14.34 6.24 -22.74
CA LEU A 608 13.78 5.79 -21.46
C LEU A 608 13.79 4.26 -21.32
N ASP A 609 13.91 3.56 -22.43
CA ASP A 609 13.96 2.11 -22.56
C ASP A 609 15.37 1.52 -22.43
N MET A 610 16.38 2.33 -22.17
CA MET A 610 17.79 1.93 -22.04
C MET A 610 18.36 2.31 -20.66
N PRO A 611 19.41 1.60 -20.14
CA PRO A 611 20.16 2.03 -18.96
C PRO A 611 20.78 3.42 -19.15
N GLU A 612 21.03 4.15 -18.06
CA GLU A 612 21.70 5.45 -18.15
C GLU A 612 23.18 5.32 -18.51
N PHE A 613 23.72 6.33 -19.18
CA PHE A 613 25.16 6.37 -19.45
C PHE A 613 26.02 6.21 -18.19
N SER A 614 25.53 6.71 -17.05
CA SER A 614 26.17 6.54 -15.73
C SER A 614 26.30 5.08 -15.31
N ASP A 615 25.37 4.21 -15.74
CA ASP A 615 25.39 2.78 -15.46
C ASP A 615 26.47 2.08 -16.27
N PHE A 616 26.61 2.42 -17.53
CA PHE A 616 27.68 1.95 -18.39
C PHE A 616 29.06 2.38 -17.82
N ARG A 617 29.18 3.67 -17.48
CA ARG A 617 30.42 4.22 -16.92
C ARG A 617 30.82 3.55 -15.60
N SER A 618 29.89 3.33 -14.70
CA SER A 618 30.18 2.70 -13.39
C SER A 618 30.53 1.22 -13.51
N THR A 619 30.07 0.56 -14.59
CA THR A 619 30.25 -0.88 -14.81
C THR A 619 31.53 -1.19 -15.60
N PHE A 620 31.83 -0.41 -16.63
CA PHE A 620 32.93 -0.66 -17.57
C PHE A 620 34.03 0.40 -17.46
N GLY A 621 33.86 1.47 -16.68
CA GLY A 621 34.77 2.58 -16.55
C GLY A 621 34.70 3.56 -17.70
N THR A 622 34.87 3.11 -18.94
CA THR A 622 34.73 3.93 -20.15
C THR A 622 33.90 3.25 -21.21
N TRP A 623 33.31 4.04 -22.12
CA TRP A 623 32.58 3.50 -23.27
C TRP A 623 33.49 2.71 -24.21
N LEU A 624 34.74 3.15 -24.33
CA LEU A 624 35.76 2.45 -25.12
C LEU A 624 35.98 1.02 -24.62
N LYS A 625 36.15 0.84 -23.30
CA LYS A 625 36.29 -0.49 -22.72
C LYS A 625 35.08 -1.40 -22.98
N LEU A 626 33.88 -0.85 -22.93
CA LEU A 626 32.68 -1.60 -23.32
C LEU A 626 32.76 -2.02 -24.79
N ARG A 627 33.10 -1.12 -25.71
CA ARG A 627 33.23 -1.43 -27.13
C ARG A 627 34.30 -2.50 -27.40
N VAL A 628 35.44 -2.44 -26.71
CA VAL A 628 36.48 -3.49 -26.76
C VAL A 628 35.90 -4.84 -26.33
N GLU A 629 35.19 -4.87 -25.20
CA GLU A 629 34.57 -6.09 -24.65
C GLU A 629 33.50 -6.67 -25.58
N MET A 630 32.74 -5.81 -26.26
CA MET A 630 31.70 -6.20 -27.22
C MET A 630 32.24 -6.50 -28.63
N GLY A 631 33.55 -6.36 -28.84
CA GLY A 631 34.22 -6.66 -30.11
C GLY A 631 34.00 -5.63 -31.21
N ASP A 632 33.56 -4.41 -30.88
CA ASP A 632 33.24 -3.34 -31.83
C ASP A 632 34.31 -2.24 -31.91
N GLU A 633 35.50 -2.52 -31.39
CA GLU A 633 36.62 -1.58 -31.43
C GLU A 633 37.19 -1.38 -32.82
N THR A 634 37.53 -0.15 -33.18
CA THR A 634 38.30 0.16 -34.39
C THR A 634 39.80 0.02 -34.15
N ALA A 635 40.57 -0.14 -35.19
CA ALA A 635 42.05 -0.19 -35.08
C ALA A 635 42.64 1.05 -34.43
N TRP A 636 42.00 2.22 -34.58
CA TRP A 636 42.42 3.48 -33.97
C TRP A 636 42.08 3.50 -32.46
N GLU A 637 40.90 3.05 -32.05
CA GLU A 637 40.46 2.93 -30.64
C GLU A 637 41.37 1.97 -29.88
N ARG A 638 41.82 0.88 -30.49
CA ARG A 638 42.76 -0.08 -29.93
C ARG A 638 44.10 0.55 -29.60
N SER A 639 44.58 1.49 -30.44
CA SER A 639 45.84 2.22 -30.20
C SER A 639 45.75 3.25 -29.07
N LEU A 640 44.53 3.64 -28.64
CA LEU A 640 44.32 4.55 -27.49
C LEU A 640 44.29 3.82 -26.15
N ASP A 641 43.96 2.53 -26.12
CA ASP A 641 43.91 1.74 -24.88
C ASP A 641 45.30 1.18 -24.48
N GLU A 642 46.26 1.17 -25.43
CA GLU A 642 47.64 0.76 -25.21
C GLU A 642 48.59 1.89 -24.70
N ASN A 643 48.10 3.14 -24.62
CA ASN A 643 48.80 4.32 -24.09
C ASN A 643 48.10 4.84 -22.81
#